data_6782172a8ef2985615017e5efa93ebd8
#
_entry.id   6782172a8ef2985615017e5efa93ebd8
#
_cell.length_a   1.000
_cell.length_b   1.000
_cell.length_c   1.000
_cell.angle_alpha   90.00
_cell.angle_beta   90.00
_cell.angle_gamma   90.00
#
_symmetry.space_group_name_H-M   'P 1'
#
loop_
_entity.id
_entity.type
_entity.pdbx_description
1 polymer ?
#
loop_
_entity_poly.entity_id
_entity_poly.type
_entity_poly.pdbx_seq_one_letter_code
_entity_poly.pdbx_strand_id
1 'polypeptide(L)'
;MQTKTTRYFLIATLILSATFAPRSIGQSSAPQNVVWSNVTNCTITGNSLQKTSGRSDSSDAGARSQQTVSAGDVYFEFTAGDVNKILFCGLTHSVSGTAFSEIDFAVKLTDSGIAEVRENNAYGGETPCRTGDVFRVAVQGNVARYYKNGGLFHTSSKAPTYPLFAEADFLTIGGRVDNAVLGALAVTSSASWTTYQHDSTHSGNSSESQISASNVASLTQAWSFSTGDMVTGTPLISDGVVYIGSWDGKMYALRERDGSLLWSFNAGTLRVDACDTTYGIDSTAALSNGKLYFGTGLAQLISLNAANGQLNWRSQLADPNLAFHIWGSPLVFDGKIYIGLASHCVNPCIVGRLVCVDASDGRVLWSFATANEGSTGGAVWSSPAVDASRRMIYVGTGNFCTGADLHSSAIIALNADTGALMWRFKRLPQADTNNLDFGSSPVLYDVDGTPMLALPSKDGHCYGLNRATGSLVWDTVVTDGNSRGGSIASPAAAYGKVFFGGTVNVATGMFVALDQRDGRIVWRATQSLPILGAAAVAGGAVFVGCDDGALHAYDASTGAELWNAQRSPMLGGVSISTTSVIVGSLDRNVYAFALPSAPPPPPPPTAAAVSVNLPAAGDQWTKGEKYDVAWSVSGPVSRVDVSISRDGGGSWEVLATGVDSSAGSLQVKAKKPKSSATIVRVTDSADTSIFGQSGMFSIK
;
A
#
# COMPACT_ATOMS: atom_id res chain seq x y z
N MET A 1 37.33 40.09 66.48
CA MET A 1 37.38 38.63 66.59
C MET A 1 36.80 38.04 65.33
N GLN A 2 37.66 37.60 64.43
CA GLN A 2 37.28 37.01 63.14
C GLN A 2 37.32 35.48 63.32
N THR A 3 36.21 34.81 63.05
CA THR A 3 36.14 33.36 62.98
C THR A 3 36.18 32.95 61.49
N LYS A 4 37.24 32.26 61.12
CA LYS A 4 37.41 31.64 59.79
C LYS A 4 36.55 30.35 59.70
N THR A 5 35.68 30.28 58.75
CA THR A 5 34.91 29.07 58.44
C THR A 5 35.55 28.40 57.21
N THR A 6 36.15 27.22 57.36
CA THR A 6 36.76 26.40 56.32
C THR A 6 35.64 25.65 55.60
N ARG A 7 35.49 25.85 54.28
CA ARG A 7 34.58 25.06 53.43
C ARG A 7 35.37 23.87 52.83
N TYR A 8 34.90 22.66 53.15
CA TYR A 8 35.32 21.44 52.46
C TYR A 8 34.50 21.30 51.16
N PHE A 9 35.20 21.23 50.02
CA PHE A 9 34.61 20.86 48.75
C PHE A 9 34.58 19.32 48.64
N LEU A 10 33.39 18.74 48.66
CA LEU A 10 33.16 17.33 48.32
C LEU A 10 33.00 17.26 46.78
N ILE A 11 33.98 16.64 46.11
CA ILE A 11 33.85 16.30 44.66
C ILE A 11 33.07 14.98 44.58
N ALA A 12 31.77 15.08 44.28
CA ALA A 12 30.97 13.93 43.91
C ALA A 12 31.21 13.62 42.44
N THR A 13 31.91 12.52 42.14
CA THR A 13 32.02 12.01 40.78
C THR A 13 30.70 11.39 40.36
N LEU A 14 29.91 12.11 39.56
CA LEU A 14 28.69 11.61 38.98
C LEU A 14 29.06 10.66 37.83
N ILE A 15 28.91 9.33 38.07
CA ILE A 15 28.94 8.34 36.99
C ILE A 15 27.60 8.45 36.29
N LEU A 16 27.56 9.12 35.16
CA LEU A 16 26.39 9.16 34.28
C LEU A 16 26.30 7.81 33.54
N SER A 17 25.54 6.88 34.05
CA SER A 17 25.09 5.70 33.28
C SER A 17 24.07 6.22 32.24
N ALA A 18 24.52 6.48 31.03
CA ALA A 18 23.64 6.79 29.91
C ALA A 18 22.86 5.53 29.55
N THR A 19 21.67 5.38 30.06
CA THR A 19 20.69 4.45 29.50
C THR A 19 20.23 5.02 28.15
N PHE A 20 20.80 4.50 27.07
CA PHE A 20 20.33 4.82 25.72
C PHE A 20 18.92 4.25 25.55
N ALA A 21 17.93 5.13 25.42
CA ALA A 21 16.59 4.72 25.00
C ALA A 21 16.67 4.09 23.59
N PRO A 22 15.91 3.02 23.30
CA PRO A 22 15.88 2.40 21.98
C PRO A 22 15.46 3.43 20.93
N ARG A 23 16.22 3.52 19.83
CA ARG A 23 15.92 4.40 18.70
C ARG A 23 14.89 3.74 17.82
N SER A 24 13.68 4.28 17.77
CA SER A 24 12.65 3.84 16.83
C SER A 24 13.01 4.24 15.39
N ILE A 25 12.94 3.29 14.46
CA ILE A 25 13.05 3.54 13.03
C ILE A 25 11.65 3.94 12.54
N GLY A 26 11.53 5.17 12.01
CA GLY A 26 10.27 5.65 11.39
C GLY A 26 10.03 4.98 10.03
N GLN A 27 8.78 4.97 9.58
CA GLN A 27 8.31 4.27 8.37
C GLN A 27 8.94 4.73 7.02
N SER A 28 9.79 5.75 6.99
CA SER A 28 10.40 6.29 5.77
C SER A 28 11.91 6.46 5.85
N SER A 29 12.61 5.76 6.74
CA SER A 29 14.06 5.89 6.87
C SER A 29 14.80 4.92 5.94
N ALA A 30 15.89 5.40 5.31
CA ALA A 30 16.83 4.55 4.58
C ALA A 30 17.30 3.37 5.46
N PRO A 31 17.67 2.21 4.86
CA PRO A 31 18.22 1.07 5.61
C PRO A 31 19.37 1.53 6.50
N GLN A 32 19.35 1.11 7.76
CA GLN A 32 20.39 1.45 8.72
C GLN A 32 21.22 0.23 9.06
N ASN A 33 22.53 0.40 9.15
CA ASN A 33 23.39 -0.62 9.70
C ASN A 33 22.93 -0.97 11.12
N VAL A 34 22.80 -2.26 11.43
CA VAL A 34 22.44 -2.70 12.76
C VAL A 34 23.52 -2.26 13.75
N VAL A 35 23.10 -1.57 14.80
CA VAL A 35 23.93 -1.26 15.97
C VAL A 35 23.60 -2.33 17.02
N TRP A 36 24.51 -3.27 17.19
CA TRP A 36 24.33 -4.38 18.12
C TRP A 36 24.44 -3.94 19.58
N SER A 37 23.60 -4.49 20.44
CA SER A 37 23.55 -4.26 21.89
C SER A 37 23.30 -5.58 22.62
N ASN A 38 23.47 -5.57 23.94
CA ASN A 38 23.36 -6.77 24.80
C ASN A 38 24.23 -7.92 24.29
N VAL A 39 25.45 -7.59 23.88
CA VAL A 39 26.39 -8.52 23.24
C VAL A 39 26.95 -9.49 24.27
N THR A 40 26.75 -10.79 24.03
CA THR A 40 27.26 -11.86 24.87
C THR A 40 28.13 -12.81 24.05
N ASN A 41 29.35 -13.07 24.47
CA ASN A 41 30.31 -14.01 23.83
C ASN A 41 30.57 -13.77 22.33
N CYS A 42 30.29 -12.54 21.84
CA CYS A 42 30.46 -12.13 20.46
C CYS A 42 31.37 -10.91 20.33
N THR A 43 31.96 -10.77 19.15
CA THR A 43 32.71 -9.58 18.72
C THR A 43 31.95 -8.87 17.60
N ILE A 44 31.88 -7.53 17.69
CA ILE A 44 31.27 -6.68 16.67
C ILE A 44 32.37 -6.10 15.78
N THR A 45 32.13 -6.12 14.46
CA THR A 45 32.94 -5.42 13.47
C THR A 45 32.00 -4.65 12.53
N GLY A 46 31.89 -3.32 12.72
CA GLY A 46 30.88 -2.53 12.01
C GLY A 46 29.45 -2.96 12.37
N ASN A 47 28.70 -3.45 11.39
CA ASN A 47 27.36 -4.05 11.57
C ASN A 47 27.38 -5.59 11.56
N SER A 48 28.57 -6.20 11.47
CA SER A 48 28.75 -7.66 11.54
C SER A 48 28.91 -8.12 12.97
N LEU A 49 28.50 -9.38 13.26
CA LEU A 49 28.56 -10.01 14.57
C LEU A 49 29.10 -11.43 14.45
N GLN A 50 30.07 -11.79 15.31
CA GLN A 50 30.69 -13.11 15.30
C GLN A 50 30.81 -13.68 16.73
N LYS A 51 30.46 -14.94 16.94
CA LYS A 51 30.73 -15.66 18.19
C LYS A 51 32.24 -15.94 18.31
N THR A 52 32.89 -15.35 19.32
CA THR A 52 34.35 -15.44 19.53
C THR A 52 34.73 -16.13 20.83
N SER A 53 33.76 -16.38 21.73
CA SER A 53 33.98 -17.01 23.04
C SER A 53 32.75 -17.79 23.50
N GLY A 54 32.78 -18.34 24.71
CA GLY A 54 31.72 -19.16 25.23
C GLY A 54 31.90 -20.65 24.88
N ARG A 55 30.81 -21.41 24.93
CA ARG A 55 30.81 -22.85 24.67
C ARG A 55 30.38 -23.14 23.23
N SER A 56 31.07 -24.07 22.55
CA SER A 56 30.59 -24.59 21.27
C SER A 56 29.31 -25.40 21.48
N ASP A 57 28.38 -25.31 20.53
CA ASP A 57 27.10 -26.00 20.55
C ASP A 57 26.17 -25.63 21.72
N SER A 58 26.33 -24.40 22.23
CA SER A 58 25.51 -23.83 23.29
C SER A 58 24.93 -22.47 22.86
N SER A 59 23.67 -22.24 23.21
CA SER A 59 23.00 -20.96 23.05
C SER A 59 23.41 -19.98 24.16
N ASP A 60 24.67 -19.59 24.15
CA ASP A 60 25.27 -18.68 25.15
C ASP A 60 25.90 -17.44 24.52
N ALA A 61 25.64 -17.20 23.25
CA ALA A 61 26.21 -16.09 22.49
C ALA A 61 25.20 -15.45 21.55
N GLY A 62 25.13 -14.13 21.52
CA GLY A 62 24.23 -13.40 20.66
C GLY A 62 24.24 -11.90 20.91
N ALA A 63 23.39 -11.20 20.18
CA ALA A 63 23.12 -9.78 20.36
C ALA A 63 21.82 -9.36 19.69
N ARG A 64 21.29 -8.22 20.11
CA ARG A 64 20.09 -7.60 19.59
C ARG A 64 20.38 -6.20 19.09
N SER A 65 19.61 -5.72 18.09
CA SER A 65 19.71 -4.35 17.63
C SER A 65 19.31 -3.33 18.70
N GLN A 66 19.98 -2.17 18.71
CA GLN A 66 19.50 -1.00 19.44
C GLN A 66 18.27 -0.39 18.76
N GLN A 67 18.20 -0.51 17.43
CA GLN A 67 17.09 -0.03 16.64
C GLN A 67 15.88 -0.95 16.85
N THR A 68 14.70 -0.35 16.83
CA THR A 68 13.41 -1.03 16.92
C THR A 68 12.43 -0.45 15.92
N VAL A 69 11.51 -1.28 15.44
CA VAL A 69 10.39 -0.87 14.60
C VAL A 69 9.11 -1.09 15.39
N SER A 70 8.38 0.01 15.66
CA SER A 70 7.19 -0.01 16.52
C SER A 70 5.92 -0.45 15.79
N ALA A 71 5.86 -0.35 14.47
CA ALA A 71 4.74 -0.76 13.64
C ALA A 71 5.12 -0.69 12.13
N GLY A 72 4.32 -1.32 11.27
CA GLY A 72 4.43 -1.21 9.81
C GLY A 72 5.42 -2.20 9.18
N ASP A 73 5.65 -2.03 7.90
CA ASP A 73 6.49 -2.94 7.11
C ASP A 73 7.97 -2.73 7.45
N VAL A 74 8.67 -3.82 7.72
CA VAL A 74 10.07 -3.83 8.14
C VAL A 74 10.82 -4.99 7.50
N TYR A 75 12.11 -4.84 7.30
CA TYR A 75 12.97 -5.98 6.99
C TYR A 75 14.26 -5.93 7.79
N PHE A 76 14.74 -7.11 8.08
CA PHE A 76 16.08 -7.37 8.56
C PHE A 76 16.80 -8.19 7.49
N GLU A 77 17.99 -7.75 7.08
CA GLU A 77 18.79 -8.41 6.06
C GLU A 77 20.21 -8.61 6.57
N PHE A 78 20.81 -9.75 6.23
CA PHE A 78 22.17 -10.09 6.59
C PHE A 78 22.82 -11.00 5.53
N THR A 79 24.16 -11.02 5.52
CA THR A 79 24.95 -11.92 4.69
C THR A 79 25.45 -13.09 5.54
N ALA A 80 25.31 -14.32 5.05
CA ALA A 80 25.85 -15.53 5.68
C ALA A 80 27.39 -15.51 5.66
N GLY A 81 28.04 -15.33 6.80
CA GLY A 81 29.50 -15.23 6.89
C GLY A 81 30.21 -16.57 6.89
N ASP A 82 29.60 -17.63 7.39
CA ASP A 82 30.12 -19.00 7.39
C ASP A 82 28.96 -20.01 7.48
N VAL A 83 28.88 -20.90 6.50
CA VAL A 83 27.78 -21.90 6.39
C VAL A 83 28.09 -23.25 7.04
N ASN A 84 29.25 -23.40 7.70
CA ASN A 84 29.62 -24.60 8.48
C ASN A 84 29.40 -24.38 9.98
N LYS A 85 28.55 -23.43 10.34
CA LYS A 85 28.28 -23.01 11.71
C LYS A 85 26.79 -22.86 11.94
N ILE A 86 26.36 -23.24 13.13
CA ILE A 86 24.94 -23.15 13.51
C ILE A 86 24.68 -21.78 14.17
N LEU A 87 23.79 -21.02 13.59
CA LEU A 87 23.30 -19.75 14.11
C LEU A 87 21.85 -19.51 13.73
N PHE A 88 21.17 -18.64 14.46
CA PHE A 88 19.82 -18.14 14.17
C PHE A 88 19.87 -16.64 14.03
N CYS A 89 19.19 -16.09 13.05
CA CYS A 89 19.20 -14.65 12.83
C CYS A 89 17.85 -14.21 12.24
N GLY A 90 17.22 -13.17 12.81
CA GLY A 90 15.89 -12.79 12.37
C GLY A 90 15.27 -11.62 13.10
N LEU A 91 13.94 -11.55 13.08
CA LEU A 91 13.14 -10.54 13.75
C LEU A 91 12.47 -11.13 15.01
N THR A 92 12.49 -10.38 16.11
CA THR A 92 11.85 -10.75 17.38
C THR A 92 11.17 -9.56 18.04
N HIS A 93 10.09 -9.82 18.80
CA HIS A 93 9.50 -8.85 19.73
C HIS A 93 10.03 -9.03 21.17
N SER A 94 10.69 -10.15 21.44
CA SER A 94 11.22 -10.45 22.77
C SER A 94 12.40 -9.56 23.15
N VAL A 95 12.56 -9.32 24.45
CA VAL A 95 13.62 -8.48 25.00
C VAL A 95 14.57 -9.25 25.92
N SER A 96 14.40 -10.58 26.06
CA SER A 96 14.90 -11.36 27.19
C SER A 96 16.01 -12.31 26.88
N GLY A 97 16.94 -12.20 26.07
CA GLY A 97 18.07 -13.11 26.13
C GLY A 97 18.76 -13.51 24.84
N THR A 98 19.55 -14.60 24.91
CA THR A 98 20.31 -15.22 23.81
C THR A 98 19.73 -16.56 23.42
N ALA A 99 18.42 -16.78 23.65
CA ALA A 99 17.78 -18.05 23.36
C ALA A 99 17.15 -18.02 21.96
N PHE A 100 17.70 -18.77 21.02
CA PHE A 100 17.20 -18.86 19.64
C PHE A 100 15.69 -19.21 19.53
N SER A 101 15.11 -19.81 20.57
CA SER A 101 13.66 -20.09 20.63
C SER A 101 12.80 -18.84 20.83
N GLU A 102 13.39 -17.70 21.16
CA GLU A 102 12.72 -16.42 21.35
C GLU A 102 12.64 -15.58 20.08
N ILE A 103 13.37 -15.97 19.03
CA ILE A 103 13.29 -15.27 17.74
C ILE A 103 12.00 -15.69 17.03
N ASP A 104 11.09 -14.73 16.85
CA ASP A 104 9.77 -15.00 16.25
C ASP A 104 9.88 -15.51 14.82
N PHE A 105 10.75 -14.88 14.02
CA PHE A 105 10.93 -15.13 12.60
C PHE A 105 12.43 -15.22 12.28
N ALA A 106 13.00 -16.41 12.36
CA ALA A 106 14.43 -16.67 12.18
C ALA A 106 14.74 -17.42 10.88
N VAL A 107 15.91 -17.10 10.31
CA VAL A 107 16.67 -18.00 9.43
C VAL A 107 17.73 -18.68 10.31
N LYS A 108 17.68 -20.00 10.40
CA LYS A 108 18.74 -20.82 11.02
C LYS A 108 19.70 -21.27 9.93
N LEU A 109 20.96 -20.93 10.04
CA LEU A 109 22.01 -21.53 9.23
C LEU A 109 22.49 -22.82 9.94
N THR A 110 22.65 -23.87 9.15
CA THR A 110 23.12 -25.18 9.66
C THR A 110 24.55 -25.46 9.23
N ASP A 111 25.22 -26.38 9.90
CA ASP A 111 26.57 -26.85 9.56
C ASP A 111 26.61 -27.74 8.30
N SER A 112 25.44 -28.10 7.75
CA SER A 112 25.28 -28.88 6.53
C SER A 112 25.04 -28.03 5.27
N GLY A 113 25.15 -26.69 5.36
CA GLY A 113 24.93 -25.80 4.24
C GLY A 113 23.44 -25.63 3.84
N ILE A 114 22.57 -25.67 4.83
CA ILE A 114 21.12 -25.45 4.67
C ILE A 114 20.72 -24.25 5.55
N ALA A 115 19.84 -23.40 5.03
CA ALA A 115 19.14 -22.37 5.77
C ALA A 115 17.70 -22.82 6.00
N GLU A 116 17.31 -22.96 7.26
CA GLU A 116 15.96 -23.35 7.69
C GLU A 116 15.20 -22.13 8.18
N VAL A 117 13.91 -22.04 7.84
CA VAL A 117 12.99 -21.11 8.50
C VAL A 117 12.60 -21.66 9.86
N ARG A 118 12.78 -20.84 10.89
CA ARG A 118 12.40 -21.17 12.27
C ARG A 118 11.53 -20.05 12.85
N GLU A 119 10.33 -20.40 13.28
CA GLU A 119 9.37 -19.46 13.86
C GLU A 119 9.05 -19.84 15.30
N ASN A 120 9.62 -19.10 16.28
CA ASN A 120 9.67 -19.53 17.68
C ASN A 120 10.19 -20.98 17.77
N ASN A 121 11.29 -21.25 17.06
CA ASN A 121 11.95 -22.54 16.89
C ASN A 121 11.15 -23.62 16.13
N ALA A 122 9.90 -23.40 15.73
CA ALA A 122 9.16 -24.34 14.88
C ALA A 122 9.70 -24.30 13.43
N TYR A 123 9.86 -25.47 12.81
CA TYR A 123 10.31 -25.59 11.42
C TYR A 123 9.23 -25.12 10.44
N GLY A 124 9.60 -24.23 9.49
CA GLY A 124 8.71 -23.70 8.47
C GLY A 124 9.06 -24.07 7.04
N GLY A 125 10.33 -24.37 6.76
CA GLY A 125 10.84 -24.68 5.42
C GLY A 125 12.34 -24.50 5.34
N GLU A 126 12.96 -24.80 4.18
CA GLU A 126 14.42 -24.72 4.02
C GLU A 126 14.84 -24.37 2.59
N THR A 127 16.09 -23.94 2.43
CA THR A 127 16.78 -23.68 1.17
C THR A 127 18.27 -23.98 1.31
N PRO A 128 18.98 -24.46 0.26
CA PRO A 128 20.43 -24.55 0.31
C PRO A 128 21.07 -23.20 0.63
N CYS A 129 22.19 -23.21 1.39
CA CYS A 129 22.91 -22.00 1.80
C CYS A 129 24.40 -22.10 1.49
N ARG A 130 24.99 -20.97 1.06
CA ARG A 130 26.42 -20.80 0.84
C ARG A 130 26.92 -19.55 1.54
N THR A 131 28.19 -19.52 1.88
CA THR A 131 28.85 -18.29 2.36
C THR A 131 28.67 -17.19 1.33
N GLY A 132 28.28 -15.98 1.79
CA GLY A 132 27.96 -14.83 0.93
C GLY A 132 26.51 -14.75 0.50
N ASP A 133 25.67 -15.76 0.73
CA ASP A 133 24.23 -15.65 0.46
C ASP A 133 23.60 -14.57 1.37
N VAL A 134 22.75 -13.76 0.79
CA VAL A 134 22.01 -12.69 1.48
C VAL A 134 20.64 -13.20 1.86
N PHE A 135 20.33 -13.16 3.13
CA PHE A 135 19.02 -13.52 3.69
C PHE A 135 18.30 -12.28 4.16
N ARG A 136 17.00 -12.23 3.88
CA ARG A 136 16.10 -11.18 4.39
C ARG A 136 14.88 -11.81 5.02
N VAL A 137 14.58 -11.38 6.24
CA VAL A 137 13.29 -11.61 6.91
C VAL A 137 12.53 -10.29 6.86
N ALA A 138 11.41 -10.24 6.18
CA ALA A 138 10.63 -9.02 5.97
C ALA A 138 9.19 -9.22 6.46
N VAL A 139 8.68 -8.25 7.22
CA VAL A 139 7.24 -8.13 7.46
C VAL A 139 6.66 -7.19 6.43
N GLN A 140 5.67 -7.65 5.67
CA GLN A 140 5.02 -6.91 4.61
C GLN A 140 3.51 -7.16 4.69
N GLY A 141 2.73 -6.10 4.93
CA GLY A 141 1.30 -6.21 5.12
C GLY A 141 0.93 -7.20 6.23
N ASN A 142 1.58 -7.06 7.40
CA ASN A 142 1.40 -7.92 8.58
C ASN A 142 1.70 -9.43 8.36
N VAL A 143 2.52 -9.78 7.35
CA VAL A 143 2.93 -11.15 7.04
C VAL A 143 4.46 -11.22 6.95
N ALA A 144 5.08 -12.14 7.70
CA ALA A 144 6.52 -12.37 7.59
C ALA A 144 6.85 -13.22 6.36
N ARG A 145 7.89 -12.80 5.62
CA ARG A 145 8.39 -13.44 4.40
C ARG A 145 9.89 -13.59 4.45
N TYR A 146 10.37 -14.68 3.88
CA TYR A 146 11.79 -15.04 3.92
C TYR A 146 12.35 -15.08 2.50
N TYR A 147 13.42 -14.34 2.30
CA TYR A 147 14.06 -14.21 0.99
C TYR A 147 15.51 -14.66 1.08
N LYS A 148 15.99 -15.27 -0.01
CA LYS A 148 17.39 -15.58 -0.24
C LYS A 148 17.81 -14.94 -1.56
N ASN A 149 18.86 -14.12 -1.53
CA ASN A 149 19.38 -13.41 -2.71
C ASN A 149 18.24 -12.70 -3.50
N GLY A 150 17.29 -12.09 -2.78
CA GLY A 150 16.11 -11.43 -3.33
C GLY A 150 14.95 -12.34 -3.73
N GLY A 151 15.15 -13.65 -3.84
CA GLY A 151 14.11 -14.64 -4.16
C GLY A 151 13.31 -15.06 -2.92
N LEU A 152 11.97 -14.94 -2.96
CA LEU A 152 11.08 -15.43 -1.89
C LEU A 152 11.13 -16.97 -1.84
N PHE A 153 11.42 -17.56 -0.68
CA PHE A 153 11.41 -19.01 -0.50
C PHE A 153 10.45 -19.52 0.58
N HIS A 154 9.95 -18.62 1.48
CA HIS A 154 8.93 -18.99 2.46
C HIS A 154 8.06 -17.80 2.84
N THR A 155 6.79 -18.09 3.20
CA THR A 155 5.82 -17.11 3.72
C THR A 155 5.21 -17.67 4.99
N SER A 156 5.29 -16.92 6.08
CA SER A 156 4.72 -17.30 7.39
C SER A 156 3.20 -17.27 7.38
N SER A 157 2.60 -18.15 8.14
CA SER A 157 1.18 -18.09 8.51
C SER A 157 0.93 -17.31 9.81
N LYS A 158 2.00 -16.86 10.50
CA LYS A 158 1.93 -16.15 11.77
C LYS A 158 1.99 -14.64 11.56
N ALA A 159 1.18 -13.89 12.30
CA ALA A 159 1.26 -12.43 12.34
C ALA A 159 2.40 -11.98 13.27
N PRO A 160 3.13 -10.90 12.94
CA PRO A 160 4.14 -10.33 13.81
C PRO A 160 3.53 -9.62 15.02
N THR A 161 4.28 -9.60 16.12
CA THR A 161 3.99 -8.79 17.31
C THR A 161 5.04 -7.69 17.40
N TYR A 162 4.62 -6.44 17.60
CA TYR A 162 5.51 -5.29 17.70
C TYR A 162 5.78 -4.88 19.17
N PRO A 163 6.88 -4.16 19.45
CA PRO A 163 7.94 -3.72 18.54
C PRO A 163 8.85 -4.85 18.08
N LEU A 164 9.43 -4.75 16.86
CA LEU A 164 10.37 -5.72 16.32
C LEU A 164 11.81 -5.22 16.39
N PHE A 165 12.73 -6.15 16.71
CA PHE A 165 14.18 -5.96 16.75
C PHE A 165 14.84 -6.96 15.81
N ALA A 166 16.04 -6.65 15.30
CA ALA A 166 16.92 -7.67 14.75
C ALA A 166 17.64 -8.40 15.89
N GLU A 167 17.73 -9.71 15.81
CA GLU A 167 18.44 -10.56 16.79
C GLU A 167 19.26 -11.64 16.08
N ALA A 168 20.42 -11.96 16.63
CA ALA A 168 21.28 -13.04 16.17
C ALA A 168 21.81 -13.84 17.36
N ASP A 169 21.61 -15.15 17.33
CA ASP A 169 22.04 -16.13 18.33
C ASP A 169 22.92 -17.19 17.70
N PHE A 170 24.02 -17.51 18.35
CA PHE A 170 25.04 -18.41 17.82
C PHE A 170 25.26 -19.62 18.73
N LEU A 171 25.18 -20.81 18.13
CA LEU A 171 25.57 -22.05 18.83
C LEU A 171 27.06 -22.34 18.66
N THR A 172 27.59 -22.25 17.45
CA THR A 172 28.94 -22.68 17.12
C THR A 172 29.92 -21.49 17.15
N ILE A 173 31.08 -21.66 17.82
CA ILE A 173 32.17 -20.67 17.82
C ILE A 173 32.67 -20.44 16.38
N GLY A 174 32.89 -19.17 16.01
CA GLY A 174 33.22 -18.73 14.68
C GLY A 174 32.02 -18.42 13.78
N GLY A 175 30.79 -18.83 14.19
CA GLY A 175 29.57 -18.43 13.47
C GLY A 175 29.48 -16.91 13.31
N ARG A 176 29.12 -16.42 12.10
CA ARG A 176 29.17 -15.00 11.75
C ARG A 176 28.01 -14.57 10.88
N VAL A 177 27.51 -13.39 11.19
CA VAL A 177 26.51 -12.63 10.42
C VAL A 177 27.19 -11.37 9.95
N ASP A 178 27.21 -11.11 8.63
CA ASP A 178 27.84 -9.94 8.04
C ASP A 178 26.80 -8.98 7.48
N ASN A 179 27.17 -7.71 7.36
CA ASN A 179 26.40 -6.67 6.67
C ASN A 179 24.95 -6.54 7.18
N ALA A 180 24.73 -6.72 8.47
CA ALA A 180 23.41 -6.69 9.07
C ALA A 180 22.77 -5.29 8.94
N VAL A 181 21.60 -5.21 8.30
CA VAL A 181 20.84 -3.97 8.16
C VAL A 181 19.39 -4.18 8.61
N LEU A 182 18.85 -3.19 9.32
CA LEU A 182 17.44 -3.10 9.67
C LEU A 182 16.84 -1.89 8.94
N GLY A 183 15.81 -2.10 8.15
CA GLY A 183 15.15 -1.06 7.38
C GLY A 183 13.64 -1.13 7.57
N ALA A 184 12.98 0.02 7.67
CA ALA A 184 11.60 0.07 7.27
C ALA A 184 11.57 -0.20 5.76
N LEU A 185 10.79 -1.16 5.32
CA LEU A 185 10.44 -1.17 3.92
C LEU A 185 9.73 0.17 3.72
N ALA A 186 10.27 1.01 2.82
CA ALA A 186 9.53 2.17 2.41
C ALA A 186 8.15 1.62 2.02
N VAL A 187 7.15 1.87 2.84
CA VAL A 187 5.83 2.02 2.32
C VAL A 187 6.05 3.22 1.40
N THR A 188 6.20 2.98 0.10
CA THR A 188 5.72 4.00 -0.83
C THR A 188 4.33 4.22 -0.30
N SER A 189 4.07 5.37 0.34
CA SER A 189 2.73 5.71 0.77
C SER A 189 1.89 5.45 -0.47
N SER A 190 1.17 4.33 -0.46
CA SER A 190 0.32 4.05 -1.60
C SER A 190 -0.62 5.22 -1.58
N ALA A 191 -0.69 5.94 -2.68
CA ALA A 191 -1.65 7.01 -2.80
C ALA A 191 -2.95 6.43 -2.27
N SER A 192 -3.40 6.94 -1.12
CA SER A 192 -4.51 6.35 -0.41
C SER A 192 -5.80 6.99 -0.89
N TRP A 193 -6.84 6.19 -1.07
CA TRP A 193 -8.17 6.66 -1.42
C TRP A 193 -9.13 6.25 -0.30
N THR A 194 -9.19 7.03 0.78
CA THR A 194 -9.81 6.62 2.05
C THR A 194 -11.26 7.03 2.21
N THR A 195 -11.80 7.83 1.30
CA THR A 195 -13.21 8.26 1.28
C THR A 195 -13.68 8.44 -0.16
N TYR A 196 -14.97 8.64 -0.36
CA TYR A 196 -15.54 8.97 -1.66
C TYR A 196 -14.81 10.17 -2.27
N GLN A 197 -14.48 10.08 -3.58
CA GLN A 197 -13.77 11.13 -4.31
C GLN A 197 -12.44 11.57 -3.65
N HIS A 198 -11.67 10.60 -3.09
CA HIS A 198 -10.33 10.72 -2.56
C HIS A 198 -10.24 11.36 -1.17
N ASP A 199 -10.84 12.53 -0.97
CA ASP A 199 -10.73 13.33 0.27
C ASP A 199 -12.06 13.97 0.69
N SER A 200 -12.06 14.67 1.81
CA SER A 200 -13.26 15.30 2.36
C SER A 200 -13.79 16.50 1.56
N THR A 201 -13.01 17.00 0.61
CA THR A 201 -13.40 18.07 -0.34
C THR A 201 -13.90 17.50 -1.65
N HIS A 202 -13.81 16.19 -1.85
CA HIS A 202 -14.14 15.47 -3.07
C HIS A 202 -13.27 15.88 -4.26
N SER A 203 -11.98 16.16 -4.03
CA SER A 203 -11.08 16.60 -5.09
C SER A 203 -10.98 15.60 -6.25
N GLY A 204 -11.14 14.30 -5.98
CA GLY A 204 -10.94 13.24 -6.97
C GLY A 204 -9.51 13.18 -7.51
N ASN A 205 -8.54 13.78 -6.83
CA ASN A 205 -7.18 13.97 -7.31
C ASN A 205 -6.15 13.21 -6.48
N SER A 206 -5.53 12.19 -7.06
CA SER A 206 -4.41 11.44 -6.49
C SER A 206 -3.08 12.08 -6.92
N SER A 207 -2.63 13.09 -6.17
CA SER A 207 -1.38 13.82 -6.47
C SER A 207 -0.12 12.96 -6.24
N GLU A 208 -0.23 11.89 -5.48
CA GLU A 208 0.86 11.01 -5.07
C GLU A 208 1.04 9.79 -5.99
N SER A 209 0.14 9.62 -6.98
CA SER A 209 0.20 8.52 -7.93
C SER A 209 1.38 8.67 -8.91
N GLN A 210 1.98 7.54 -9.28
CA GLN A 210 2.96 7.46 -10.37
C GLN A 210 2.30 7.38 -11.75
N ILE A 211 0.98 7.16 -11.79
CA ILE A 211 0.21 7.16 -13.04
C ILE A 211 0.08 8.59 -13.54
N SER A 212 0.35 8.78 -14.82
CA SER A 212 0.35 10.09 -15.46
C SER A 212 -0.10 10.01 -16.92
N ALA A 213 -0.39 11.16 -17.52
CA ALA A 213 -0.71 11.23 -18.94
C ALA A 213 0.39 10.63 -19.84
N SER A 214 1.66 10.62 -19.39
CA SER A 214 2.79 10.08 -20.16
C SER A 214 2.93 8.57 -20.11
N ASN A 215 2.37 7.90 -19.09
CA ASN A 215 2.52 6.44 -18.93
C ASN A 215 1.20 5.67 -18.86
N VAL A 216 0.06 6.35 -18.82
CA VAL A 216 -1.27 5.72 -18.74
C VAL A 216 -1.53 4.70 -19.85
N ALA A 217 -0.97 4.92 -21.05
CA ALA A 217 -1.09 3.98 -22.17
C ALA A 217 -0.46 2.60 -21.91
N SER A 218 0.39 2.47 -20.90
CA SER A 218 1.01 1.21 -20.49
C SER A 218 0.21 0.44 -19.44
N LEU A 219 -0.92 0.98 -18.96
CA LEU A 219 -1.78 0.27 -18.01
C LEU A 219 -2.31 -1.03 -18.61
N THR A 220 -2.17 -2.11 -17.85
CA THR A 220 -2.73 -3.43 -18.18
C THR A 220 -3.53 -3.96 -17.03
N GLN A 221 -4.51 -4.86 -17.32
CA GLN A 221 -5.24 -5.51 -16.23
C GLN A 221 -4.28 -6.35 -15.38
N ALA A 222 -4.19 -6.00 -14.10
CA ALA A 222 -3.40 -6.73 -13.13
C ALA A 222 -4.19 -7.92 -12.56
N TRP A 223 -5.45 -7.66 -12.19
CA TRP A 223 -6.35 -8.69 -11.66
C TRP A 223 -7.82 -8.30 -11.83
N SER A 224 -8.70 -9.26 -11.59
CA SER A 224 -10.14 -9.04 -11.36
C SER A 224 -10.62 -9.93 -10.23
N PHE A 225 -11.65 -9.47 -9.51
CA PHE A 225 -12.31 -10.21 -8.44
C PHE A 225 -13.82 -10.19 -8.64
N SER A 226 -14.45 -11.37 -8.60
CA SER A 226 -15.91 -11.50 -8.78
C SER A 226 -16.62 -11.45 -7.44
N THR A 227 -17.59 -10.54 -7.32
CA THR A 227 -18.56 -10.45 -6.21
C THR A 227 -19.82 -11.24 -6.51
N GLY A 228 -20.77 -11.28 -5.58
CA GLY A 228 -22.06 -11.97 -5.81
C GLY A 228 -23.06 -11.19 -6.67
N ASP A 229 -22.91 -9.85 -6.78
CA ASP A 229 -23.77 -8.97 -7.58
C ASP A 229 -23.01 -7.71 -8.03
N MET A 230 -23.70 -6.76 -8.69
CA MET A 230 -23.13 -5.52 -9.22
C MET A 230 -22.29 -4.74 -8.20
N VAL A 231 -21.33 -3.96 -8.71
CA VAL A 231 -20.47 -3.08 -7.93
C VAL A 231 -20.58 -1.66 -8.48
N THR A 232 -21.24 -0.77 -7.75
CA THR A 232 -21.48 0.63 -8.13
C THR A 232 -20.76 1.63 -7.22
N GLY A 233 -20.26 1.19 -6.04
CA GLY A 233 -19.44 2.01 -5.16
C GLY A 233 -18.04 2.24 -5.73
N THR A 234 -17.42 3.36 -5.35
CA THR A 234 -15.99 3.59 -5.60
C THR A 234 -15.15 2.73 -4.66
N PRO A 235 -14.17 1.95 -5.13
CA PRO A 235 -13.27 1.21 -4.24
C PRO A 235 -12.48 2.15 -3.32
N LEU A 236 -12.30 1.81 -2.04
CA LEU A 236 -11.28 2.49 -1.22
C LEU A 236 -9.96 1.76 -1.33
N ILE A 237 -8.86 2.51 -1.20
CA ILE A 237 -7.50 1.95 -1.19
C ILE A 237 -6.74 2.53 -0.02
N SER A 238 -6.21 1.67 0.85
CA SER A 238 -5.30 2.07 1.94
C SER A 238 -4.42 0.91 2.33
N ASP A 239 -3.13 1.20 2.52
CA ASP A 239 -2.14 0.24 3.03
C ASP A 239 -2.12 -1.10 2.26
N GLY A 240 -2.29 -1.03 0.93
CA GLY A 240 -2.29 -2.21 0.06
C GLY A 240 -3.56 -3.06 0.16
N VAL A 241 -4.65 -2.51 0.72
CA VAL A 241 -5.96 -3.16 0.82
C VAL A 241 -7.01 -2.35 0.06
N VAL A 242 -7.82 -3.04 -0.73
CA VAL A 242 -8.99 -2.48 -1.44
C VAL A 242 -10.25 -2.88 -0.69
N TYR A 243 -11.07 -1.90 -0.30
CA TYR A 243 -12.37 -2.15 0.32
C TYR A 243 -13.48 -1.78 -0.65
N ILE A 244 -14.44 -2.68 -0.85
CA ILE A 244 -15.52 -2.47 -1.82
C ILE A 244 -16.82 -3.15 -1.38
N GLY A 245 -17.91 -2.42 -1.48
CA GLY A 245 -19.27 -2.94 -1.30
C GLY A 245 -19.84 -3.49 -2.60
N SER A 246 -20.74 -4.46 -2.49
CA SER A 246 -21.48 -5.03 -3.61
C SER A 246 -22.97 -5.11 -3.30
N TRP A 247 -23.80 -5.12 -4.34
CA TRP A 247 -25.25 -5.30 -4.23
C TRP A 247 -25.65 -6.67 -3.68
N ASP A 248 -24.72 -7.63 -3.58
CA ASP A 248 -24.93 -8.89 -2.85
C ASP A 248 -24.99 -8.72 -1.32
N GLY A 249 -24.89 -7.49 -0.83
CA GLY A 249 -24.93 -7.13 0.59
C GLY A 249 -23.64 -7.37 1.34
N LYS A 250 -22.54 -7.62 0.65
CA LYS A 250 -21.24 -7.84 1.29
C LYS A 250 -20.28 -6.68 1.08
N MET A 251 -19.53 -6.38 2.14
CA MET A 251 -18.31 -5.59 2.10
C MET A 251 -17.13 -6.54 1.96
N TYR A 252 -16.26 -6.30 1.01
CA TYR A 252 -15.07 -7.09 0.72
C TYR A 252 -13.80 -6.29 1.03
N ALA A 253 -12.78 -6.95 1.57
CA ALA A 253 -11.42 -6.45 1.62
C ALA A 253 -10.53 -7.35 0.76
N LEU A 254 -9.87 -6.77 -0.22
CA LEU A 254 -9.02 -7.47 -1.18
C LEU A 254 -7.59 -6.95 -1.06
N ARG A 255 -6.60 -7.80 -1.32
CA ARG A 255 -5.23 -7.34 -1.42
C ARG A 255 -5.03 -6.58 -2.74
N GLU A 256 -4.54 -5.36 -2.67
CA GLU A 256 -4.40 -4.47 -3.83
C GLU A 256 -3.54 -5.08 -4.95
N ARG A 257 -2.44 -5.74 -4.61
CA ARG A 257 -1.47 -6.24 -5.60
C ARG A 257 -1.97 -7.38 -6.49
N ASP A 258 -2.91 -8.22 -5.97
CA ASP A 258 -3.29 -9.48 -6.64
C ASP A 258 -4.78 -9.80 -6.57
N GLY A 259 -5.61 -8.93 -5.97
CA GLY A 259 -7.05 -9.10 -5.84
C GLY A 259 -7.49 -10.23 -4.90
N SER A 260 -6.57 -10.88 -4.16
CA SER A 260 -6.93 -11.98 -3.27
C SER A 260 -7.78 -11.50 -2.09
N LEU A 261 -8.81 -12.26 -1.76
CA LEU A 261 -9.73 -11.96 -0.66
C LEU A 261 -8.99 -12.05 0.69
N LEU A 262 -9.07 -10.98 1.48
CA LEU A 262 -8.58 -10.94 2.86
C LEU A 262 -9.70 -11.28 3.84
N TRP A 263 -10.84 -10.60 3.71
CA TRP A 263 -12.05 -10.88 4.48
C TRP A 263 -13.30 -10.37 3.75
N SER A 264 -14.46 -10.85 4.14
CA SER A 264 -15.75 -10.28 3.73
C SER A 264 -16.72 -10.24 4.91
N PHE A 265 -17.62 -9.24 4.90
CA PHE A 265 -18.66 -9.05 5.90
C PHE A 265 -20.02 -8.97 5.22
N ASN A 266 -21.00 -9.76 5.66
CA ASN A 266 -22.37 -9.74 5.12
C ASN A 266 -23.25 -8.78 5.94
N ALA A 267 -23.63 -7.66 5.32
CA ALA A 267 -24.56 -6.68 5.90
C ALA A 267 -26.03 -7.03 5.65
N GLY A 268 -26.31 -7.93 4.70
CA GLY A 268 -27.62 -8.29 4.24
C GLY A 268 -28.12 -7.50 3.03
N THR A 269 -29.21 -7.96 2.44
CA THR A 269 -29.87 -7.35 1.29
C THR A 269 -31.34 -7.10 1.57
N LEU A 270 -31.96 -6.19 0.81
CA LEU A 270 -33.39 -5.92 0.82
C LEU A 270 -33.97 -6.03 -0.59
N ARG A 271 -34.92 -6.91 -0.81
CA ARG A 271 -35.72 -6.94 -2.04
C ARG A 271 -36.82 -5.89 -1.97
N VAL A 272 -36.88 -5.02 -2.96
CA VAL A 272 -37.90 -3.99 -3.10
C VAL A 272 -38.68 -4.26 -4.38
N ASP A 273 -39.85 -4.89 -4.25
CA ASP A 273 -40.68 -5.33 -5.41
C ASP A 273 -41.16 -4.14 -6.25
N ALA A 274 -41.47 -3.01 -5.62
CA ALA A 274 -41.88 -1.78 -6.32
C ALA A 274 -40.80 -1.24 -7.29
N CYS A 275 -39.56 -1.56 -7.07
CA CYS A 275 -38.40 -1.16 -7.90
C CYS A 275 -37.83 -2.32 -8.72
N ASP A 276 -38.40 -3.54 -8.55
CA ASP A 276 -37.89 -4.80 -9.11
C ASP A 276 -36.37 -5.01 -8.85
N THR A 277 -35.88 -4.61 -7.68
CA THR A 277 -34.45 -4.57 -7.38
C THR A 277 -34.18 -5.12 -5.98
N THR A 278 -33.03 -5.79 -5.84
CA THR A 278 -32.45 -6.18 -4.55
C THR A 278 -31.28 -5.26 -4.24
N TYR A 279 -31.35 -4.54 -3.14
CA TYR A 279 -30.34 -3.58 -2.69
C TYR A 279 -29.44 -4.20 -1.62
N GLY A 280 -28.16 -3.97 -1.75
CA GLY A 280 -27.14 -4.40 -0.79
C GLY A 280 -26.28 -3.24 -0.28
N ILE A 281 -25.01 -3.18 -0.71
CA ILE A 281 -24.10 -2.07 -0.44
C ILE A 281 -23.74 -1.44 -1.77
N ASP A 282 -24.31 -0.29 -2.06
CA ASP A 282 -24.17 0.48 -3.29
C ASP A 282 -23.35 1.78 -3.09
N SER A 283 -23.19 2.22 -1.84
CA SER A 283 -22.36 3.36 -1.48
C SER A 283 -20.89 3.01 -1.33
N THR A 284 -20.02 4.00 -1.54
CA THR A 284 -18.59 3.90 -1.16
C THR A 284 -18.46 3.94 0.36
N ALA A 285 -17.54 3.18 0.92
CA ALA A 285 -17.22 3.27 2.34
C ALA A 285 -16.38 4.54 2.64
N ALA A 286 -16.16 4.83 3.93
CA ALA A 286 -15.15 5.76 4.41
C ALA A 286 -14.26 5.06 5.43
N LEU A 287 -12.93 5.27 5.34
CA LEU A 287 -11.94 4.71 6.25
C LEU A 287 -11.37 5.83 7.13
N SER A 288 -11.46 5.65 8.43
CA SER A 288 -10.87 6.58 9.40
C SER A 288 -10.46 5.85 10.66
N ASN A 289 -9.24 6.10 11.14
CA ASN A 289 -8.69 5.53 12.38
C ASN A 289 -8.85 3.99 12.46
N GLY A 290 -8.55 3.28 11.37
CA GLY A 290 -8.65 1.82 11.29
C GLY A 290 -10.08 1.27 11.31
N LYS A 291 -11.09 2.12 11.19
CA LYS A 291 -12.50 1.74 11.10
C LYS A 291 -13.06 2.07 9.73
N LEU A 292 -13.84 1.14 9.19
CA LEU A 292 -14.57 1.29 7.94
C LEU A 292 -16.03 1.64 8.26
N TYR A 293 -16.62 2.59 7.53
CA TYR A 293 -18.00 3.04 7.68
C TYR A 293 -18.70 3.02 6.33
N PHE A 294 -19.91 2.47 6.25
CA PHE A 294 -20.67 2.41 5.00
C PHE A 294 -22.18 2.34 5.23
N GLY A 295 -22.92 2.86 4.27
CA GLY A 295 -24.38 2.77 4.20
C GLY A 295 -24.84 1.48 3.51
N THR A 296 -26.10 1.11 3.70
CA THR A 296 -26.71 -0.07 3.09
C THR A 296 -28.11 0.21 2.54
N GLY A 297 -28.60 -0.65 1.66
CA GLY A 297 -29.99 -0.67 1.19
C GLY A 297 -31.03 -0.89 2.29
N LEU A 298 -30.59 -1.36 3.45
CA LEU A 298 -31.41 -1.52 4.66
C LEU A 298 -31.53 -0.22 5.48
N ALA A 299 -31.12 0.93 4.96
CA ALA A 299 -31.02 2.21 5.66
C ALA A 299 -30.21 2.10 6.97
N GLN A 300 -29.17 1.28 6.98
CA GLN A 300 -28.25 1.09 8.10
C GLN A 300 -26.92 1.73 7.79
N LEU A 301 -26.32 2.36 8.81
CA LEU A 301 -24.91 2.74 8.84
C LEU A 301 -24.15 1.72 9.68
N ILE A 302 -23.09 1.17 9.13
CA ILE A 302 -22.30 0.09 9.75
C ILE A 302 -20.86 0.54 9.92
N SER A 303 -20.26 0.20 11.07
CA SER A 303 -18.83 0.34 11.31
C SER A 303 -18.17 -1.03 11.50
N LEU A 304 -17.08 -1.27 10.76
CA LEU A 304 -16.23 -2.45 10.91
C LEU A 304 -14.81 -2.07 11.32
N ASN A 305 -14.10 -3.00 11.95
CA ASN A 305 -12.65 -2.96 12.03
C ASN A 305 -12.07 -3.25 10.63
N ALA A 306 -11.32 -2.31 10.06
CA ALA A 306 -10.81 -2.42 8.69
C ALA A 306 -9.82 -3.58 8.49
N ALA A 307 -9.05 -3.94 9.52
CA ALA A 307 -8.03 -4.99 9.41
C ALA A 307 -8.61 -6.41 9.31
N ASN A 308 -9.79 -6.66 9.91
CA ASN A 308 -10.32 -8.02 10.02
C ASN A 308 -11.82 -8.16 9.72
N GLY A 309 -12.53 -7.06 9.37
CA GLY A 309 -13.95 -7.09 9.05
C GLY A 309 -14.90 -7.30 10.23
N GLN A 310 -14.40 -7.28 11.47
CA GLN A 310 -15.25 -7.44 12.65
C GLN A 310 -16.18 -6.24 12.85
N LEU A 311 -17.44 -6.50 13.21
CA LEU A 311 -18.45 -5.48 13.47
C LEU A 311 -18.08 -4.71 14.76
N ASN A 312 -17.94 -3.38 14.64
CA ASN A 312 -17.85 -2.49 15.78
C ASN A 312 -19.26 -2.12 16.27
N TRP A 313 -20.10 -1.60 15.37
CA TRP A 313 -21.49 -1.24 15.66
C TRP A 313 -22.32 -1.16 14.38
N ARG A 314 -23.66 -1.21 14.53
CA ARG A 314 -24.65 -1.04 13.47
C ARG A 314 -25.74 -0.09 13.96
N SER A 315 -26.04 0.95 13.19
CA SER A 315 -27.09 1.94 13.50
C SER A 315 -28.19 1.90 12.45
N GLN A 316 -29.44 1.69 12.87
CA GLN A 316 -30.61 1.80 12.01
C GLN A 316 -31.02 3.27 11.93
N LEU A 317 -30.81 3.94 10.79
CA LEU A 317 -31.07 5.37 10.64
C LEU A 317 -32.52 5.68 10.24
N ALA A 318 -33.18 4.75 9.54
CA ALA A 318 -34.59 4.85 9.17
C ALA A 318 -35.17 3.44 8.91
N ASP A 319 -36.50 3.33 8.84
CA ASP A 319 -37.18 2.06 8.52
C ASP A 319 -37.12 1.80 7.00
N PRO A 320 -36.41 0.74 6.53
CA PRO A 320 -36.32 0.41 5.11
C PRO A 320 -37.68 0.03 4.50
N ASN A 321 -38.62 -0.47 5.29
CA ASN A 321 -39.99 -0.80 4.81
C ASN A 321 -40.80 0.45 4.48
N LEU A 322 -40.36 1.63 4.93
CA LEU A 322 -40.91 2.94 4.55
C LEU A 322 -40.16 3.56 3.38
N ALA A 323 -39.48 2.74 2.58
CA ALA A 323 -38.69 3.09 1.39
C ALA A 323 -37.40 3.92 1.66
N PHE A 324 -36.92 3.97 2.87
CA PHE A 324 -35.64 4.64 3.15
C PHE A 324 -34.44 3.79 2.71
N HIS A 325 -33.46 4.47 2.14
CA HIS A 325 -32.22 3.91 1.58
C HIS A 325 -31.04 4.86 1.81
N ILE A 326 -29.81 4.33 1.75
CA ILE A 326 -28.57 5.11 1.78
C ILE A 326 -27.84 4.90 0.46
N TRP A 327 -27.99 5.84 -0.49
CA TRP A 327 -27.26 5.88 -1.75
C TRP A 327 -25.90 6.58 -1.64
N GLY A 328 -25.88 7.71 -0.90
CA GLY A 328 -24.68 8.52 -0.71
C GLY A 328 -23.65 7.82 0.14
N SER A 329 -22.40 8.18 -0.05
CA SER A 329 -21.26 7.68 0.73
C SER A 329 -21.13 8.47 2.04
N PRO A 330 -20.78 7.84 3.17
CA PRO A 330 -20.54 8.55 4.43
C PRO A 330 -19.28 9.41 4.35
N LEU A 331 -19.33 10.58 4.97
CA LEU A 331 -18.19 11.45 5.21
C LEU A 331 -17.82 11.39 6.70
N VAL A 332 -16.56 11.12 7.03
CA VAL A 332 -16.05 11.17 8.41
C VAL A 332 -15.28 12.46 8.63
N PHE A 333 -15.73 13.26 9.60
CA PHE A 333 -15.05 14.49 9.98
C PHE A 333 -15.21 14.75 11.48
N ASP A 334 -14.10 15.03 12.17
CA ASP A 334 -14.05 15.41 13.59
C ASP A 334 -14.83 14.44 14.52
N GLY A 335 -14.61 13.13 14.35
CA GLY A 335 -15.28 12.10 15.15
C GLY A 335 -16.76 11.89 14.84
N LYS A 336 -17.30 12.53 13.81
CA LYS A 336 -18.68 12.45 13.36
C LYS A 336 -18.76 11.87 11.94
N ILE A 337 -19.89 11.26 11.62
CA ILE A 337 -20.22 10.73 10.30
C ILE A 337 -21.45 11.46 9.78
N TYR A 338 -21.36 11.96 8.56
CA TYR A 338 -22.45 12.63 7.87
C TYR A 338 -22.93 11.75 6.72
N ILE A 339 -24.23 11.49 6.62
CA ILE A 339 -24.81 10.56 5.66
C ILE A 339 -26.22 11.00 5.23
N GLY A 340 -26.50 10.88 3.96
CA GLY A 340 -27.82 11.19 3.38
C GLY A 340 -28.78 10.02 3.48
N LEU A 341 -30.07 10.30 3.69
CA LEU A 341 -31.17 9.38 3.53
C LEU A 341 -31.98 9.74 2.30
N ALA A 342 -32.26 8.75 1.47
CA ALA A 342 -32.99 8.86 0.22
C ALA A 342 -34.02 7.73 0.12
N SER A 343 -34.84 7.70 -0.96
CA SER A 343 -35.74 6.59 -1.26
C SER A 343 -35.02 5.50 -2.08
N HIS A 344 -35.54 4.27 -2.03
CA HIS A 344 -35.06 3.17 -2.88
C HIS A 344 -35.21 3.50 -4.37
N CYS A 345 -36.36 4.04 -4.76
CA CYS A 345 -36.67 4.53 -6.08
C CYS A 345 -37.63 5.74 -5.99
N VAL A 346 -38.09 6.28 -7.11
CA VAL A 346 -38.90 7.50 -7.13
C VAL A 346 -40.20 7.38 -6.30
N ASN A 347 -40.79 6.21 -6.24
CA ASN A 347 -42.03 5.93 -5.49
C ASN A 347 -41.85 4.72 -4.54
N PRO A 348 -42.25 4.82 -3.27
CA PRO A 348 -42.83 6.00 -2.63
C PRO A 348 -41.74 7.05 -2.33
N CYS A 349 -42.11 8.31 -2.42
CA CYS A 349 -41.22 9.43 -2.11
C CYS A 349 -41.17 9.64 -0.60
N ILE A 350 -39.97 9.84 -0.08
CA ILE A 350 -39.71 10.06 1.37
C ILE A 350 -39.32 11.51 1.64
N VAL A 351 -39.27 11.89 2.92
CA VAL A 351 -38.58 13.10 3.36
C VAL A 351 -37.10 12.86 3.37
N GLY A 352 -36.35 13.54 2.49
CA GLY A 352 -34.89 13.47 2.49
C GLY A 352 -34.29 13.99 3.79
N ARG A 353 -33.18 13.42 4.21
CA ARG A 353 -32.48 13.85 5.44
C ARG A 353 -30.95 13.81 5.25
N LEU A 354 -30.28 14.77 5.87
CA LEU A 354 -28.85 14.62 6.19
C LEU A 354 -28.76 14.30 7.69
N VAL A 355 -28.09 13.21 8.03
CA VAL A 355 -27.95 12.72 9.40
C VAL A 355 -26.49 12.80 9.82
N CYS A 356 -26.25 13.29 11.04
CA CYS A 356 -24.94 13.27 11.70
C CYS A 356 -24.95 12.21 12.80
N VAL A 357 -23.94 11.37 12.82
CA VAL A 357 -23.82 10.22 13.71
C VAL A 357 -22.47 10.27 14.41
N ASP A 358 -22.40 9.88 15.68
CA ASP A 358 -21.16 9.70 16.43
C ASP A 358 -20.39 8.51 15.86
N ALA A 359 -19.13 8.72 15.42
CA ALA A 359 -18.31 7.68 14.82
C ALA A 359 -17.87 6.57 15.80
N SER A 360 -17.97 6.84 17.12
CA SER A 360 -17.54 5.88 18.14
C SER A 360 -18.58 4.77 18.38
N ASP A 361 -19.87 5.12 18.40
CA ASP A 361 -20.96 4.23 18.83
C ASP A 361 -22.17 4.17 17.88
N GLY A 362 -22.22 4.99 16.83
CA GLY A 362 -23.30 5.00 15.85
C GLY A 362 -24.56 5.76 16.30
N ARG A 363 -24.52 6.53 17.40
CA ARG A 363 -25.63 7.31 17.90
C ARG A 363 -25.87 8.55 17.03
N VAL A 364 -27.13 8.80 16.66
CA VAL A 364 -27.52 10.02 15.94
C VAL A 364 -27.33 11.24 16.83
N LEU A 365 -26.57 12.22 16.36
CA LEU A 365 -26.32 13.49 17.04
C LEU A 365 -27.32 14.56 16.61
N TRP A 366 -27.60 14.65 15.33
CA TRP A 366 -28.61 15.53 14.76
C TRP A 366 -29.08 14.99 13.39
N SER A 367 -30.26 15.46 12.94
CA SER A 367 -30.85 15.16 11.66
C SER A 367 -31.53 16.39 11.09
N PHE A 368 -31.14 16.78 9.86
CA PHE A 368 -31.76 17.88 9.12
C PHE A 368 -32.70 17.30 8.05
N ALA A 369 -33.97 17.68 8.11
CA ALA A 369 -34.98 17.28 7.12
C ALA A 369 -35.02 18.28 5.95
N THR A 370 -35.06 17.81 4.71
CA THR A 370 -35.10 18.64 3.51
C THR A 370 -36.51 19.09 3.11
N ALA A 371 -37.54 18.57 3.78
CA ALA A 371 -38.92 18.97 3.57
C ALA A 371 -39.60 19.17 4.95
N ASN A 372 -40.68 20.00 4.96
CA ASN A 372 -41.50 20.20 6.15
C ASN A 372 -42.31 18.98 6.50
N GLU A 373 -42.87 18.96 7.72
CA GLU A 373 -43.81 17.97 8.17
C GLU A 373 -45.04 17.95 7.20
N GLY A 374 -45.46 16.74 6.82
CA GLY A 374 -46.52 16.53 5.85
C GLY A 374 -46.13 16.71 4.37
N SER A 375 -44.87 17.05 4.09
CA SER A 375 -44.32 17.16 2.74
C SER A 375 -43.34 16.00 2.47
N THR A 376 -43.10 15.66 1.21
CA THR A 376 -42.08 14.68 0.78
C THR A 376 -41.25 15.18 -0.37
N GLY A 377 -40.02 14.70 -0.48
CA GLY A 377 -39.06 15.08 -1.48
C GLY A 377 -37.72 15.52 -0.89
N GLY A 378 -36.83 16.02 -1.74
CA GLY A 378 -35.50 16.48 -1.36
C GLY A 378 -34.59 15.36 -0.85
N ALA A 379 -34.74 14.15 -1.37
CA ALA A 379 -33.89 13.00 -1.02
C ALA A 379 -32.40 13.38 -1.05
N VAL A 380 -31.64 13.04 -0.01
CA VAL A 380 -30.18 13.29 0.01
C VAL A 380 -29.47 12.01 -0.43
N TRP A 381 -29.31 11.89 -1.75
CA TRP A 381 -28.64 10.75 -2.38
C TRP A 381 -27.22 11.07 -2.89
N SER A 382 -26.81 12.35 -2.85
CA SER A 382 -25.45 12.78 -3.02
C SER A 382 -24.61 12.50 -1.78
N SER A 383 -23.31 12.34 -1.94
CA SER A 383 -22.35 12.22 -0.83
C SER A 383 -21.98 13.62 -0.29
N PRO A 384 -21.91 13.80 1.04
CA PRO A 384 -21.57 15.10 1.64
C PRO A 384 -20.08 15.42 1.50
N ALA A 385 -19.75 16.69 1.20
CA ALA A 385 -18.41 17.25 1.27
C ALA A 385 -18.27 18.23 2.43
N VAL A 386 -17.07 18.43 3.00
CA VAL A 386 -16.84 19.33 4.13
C VAL A 386 -15.77 20.40 3.86
N ASP A 387 -16.09 21.64 4.20
CA ASP A 387 -15.09 22.68 4.46
C ASP A 387 -14.73 22.62 5.95
N ALA A 388 -13.62 21.95 6.27
CA ALA A 388 -13.18 21.76 7.64
C ALA A 388 -12.89 23.09 8.36
N SER A 389 -12.36 24.08 7.63
CA SER A 389 -12.00 25.39 8.19
C SER A 389 -13.22 26.20 8.61
N ARG A 390 -14.33 26.06 7.88
CA ARG A 390 -15.61 26.75 8.14
C ARG A 390 -16.58 25.88 8.92
N ARG A 391 -16.27 24.60 9.12
CA ARG A 391 -17.14 23.60 9.72
C ARG A 391 -18.51 23.54 9.03
N MET A 392 -18.49 23.49 7.71
CA MET A 392 -19.68 23.48 6.85
C MET A 392 -19.73 22.20 6.02
N ILE A 393 -20.91 21.57 5.99
CA ILE A 393 -21.21 20.38 5.16
C ILE A 393 -22.07 20.81 3.98
N TYR A 394 -21.76 20.28 2.79
CA TYR A 394 -22.48 20.59 1.55
C TYR A 394 -23.05 19.33 0.93
N VAL A 395 -24.31 19.40 0.46
CA VAL A 395 -24.98 18.31 -0.28
C VAL A 395 -25.88 18.90 -1.37
N GLY A 396 -26.08 18.11 -2.43
CA GLY A 396 -27.19 18.28 -3.37
C GLY A 396 -28.43 17.54 -2.89
N THR A 397 -29.61 18.02 -3.22
CA THR A 397 -30.88 17.39 -2.83
C THR A 397 -31.70 17.01 -4.06
N GLY A 398 -32.47 15.92 -3.89
CA GLY A 398 -33.35 15.36 -4.89
C GLY A 398 -34.60 16.22 -5.16
N ASN A 399 -35.41 15.74 -6.09
CA ASN A 399 -36.62 16.42 -6.56
C ASN A 399 -37.69 16.57 -5.47
N PHE A 400 -38.61 17.48 -5.73
CA PHE A 400 -39.83 17.67 -4.96
C PHE A 400 -40.85 16.57 -5.29
N CYS A 401 -41.67 16.20 -4.33
CA CYS A 401 -42.77 15.25 -4.55
C CYS A 401 -44.13 15.81 -4.12
N THR A 402 -44.35 16.09 -2.85
CA THR A 402 -45.65 16.60 -2.36
C THR A 402 -45.47 17.62 -1.22
N GLY A 403 -46.48 18.49 -1.05
CA GLY A 403 -46.53 19.44 0.06
C GLY A 403 -45.79 20.76 -0.19
N ALA A 404 -45.13 21.32 0.81
CA ALA A 404 -44.37 22.57 0.71
C ALA A 404 -42.93 22.27 0.33
N ASP A 405 -42.46 22.83 -0.80
CA ASP A 405 -41.08 22.68 -1.28
C ASP A 405 -40.15 23.70 -0.61
N LEU A 406 -39.29 23.23 0.27
CA LEU A 406 -38.28 24.07 0.91
C LEU A 406 -36.87 23.87 0.36
N HIS A 407 -36.38 22.64 0.35
CA HIS A 407 -34.98 22.32 0.10
C HIS A 407 -34.81 21.22 -0.96
N SER A 408 -35.83 20.91 -1.78
CA SER A 408 -35.67 20.01 -2.92
C SER A 408 -34.99 20.71 -4.09
N SER A 409 -34.36 19.94 -4.97
CA SER A 409 -33.61 20.42 -6.14
C SER A 409 -32.72 21.63 -5.79
N ALA A 410 -31.95 21.50 -4.72
CA ALA A 410 -31.15 22.57 -4.11
C ALA A 410 -29.74 22.09 -3.76
N ILE A 411 -28.83 23.03 -3.65
CA ILE A 411 -27.55 22.85 -2.97
C ILE A 411 -27.70 23.48 -1.59
N ILE A 412 -27.44 22.73 -0.54
CA ILE A 412 -27.56 23.21 0.85
C ILE A 412 -26.23 23.12 1.58
N ALA A 413 -25.97 24.10 2.45
CA ALA A 413 -24.86 24.09 3.39
C ALA A 413 -25.37 24.08 4.80
N LEU A 414 -24.89 23.18 5.61
CA LEU A 414 -25.24 23.03 7.02
C LEU A 414 -24.00 23.23 7.89
N ASN A 415 -24.20 23.75 9.11
CA ASN A 415 -23.18 23.72 10.13
C ASN A 415 -22.90 22.27 10.56
N ALA A 416 -21.63 21.85 10.51
CA ALA A 416 -21.22 20.48 10.80
C ALA A 416 -21.54 20.04 12.25
N ASP A 417 -21.51 20.95 13.22
CA ASP A 417 -21.72 20.61 14.63
C ASP A 417 -23.18 20.52 15.00
N THR A 418 -24.00 21.42 14.45
CA THR A 418 -25.38 21.61 14.90
C THR A 418 -26.45 21.17 13.92
N GLY A 419 -26.06 20.93 12.63
CA GLY A 419 -27.00 20.68 11.54
C GLY A 419 -27.83 21.91 11.13
N ALA A 420 -27.52 23.11 11.64
CA ALA A 420 -28.23 24.33 11.29
C ALA A 420 -27.98 24.70 9.82
N LEU A 421 -29.04 25.10 9.11
CA LEU A 421 -28.94 25.60 7.74
C LEU A 421 -28.16 26.92 7.73
N MET A 422 -27.06 26.96 6.98
CA MET A 422 -26.24 28.16 6.79
C MET A 422 -26.67 28.95 5.57
N TRP A 423 -26.85 28.26 4.46
CA TRP A 423 -27.39 28.82 3.22
C TRP A 423 -27.98 27.73 2.31
N ARG A 424 -28.77 28.17 1.34
CA ARG A 424 -29.37 27.34 0.31
C ARG A 424 -29.28 28.06 -1.03
N PHE A 425 -28.84 27.35 -2.06
CA PHE A 425 -28.94 27.77 -3.43
C PHE A 425 -29.99 26.92 -4.15
N LYS A 426 -30.95 27.59 -4.77
CA LYS A 426 -31.98 26.95 -5.58
C LYS A 426 -32.17 27.76 -6.85
N ARG A 427 -31.94 27.12 -8.01
CA ARG A 427 -32.06 27.79 -9.28
C ARG A 427 -33.54 28.05 -9.66
N LEU A 428 -34.36 27.01 -9.54
CA LEU A 428 -35.76 27.07 -9.81
C LEU A 428 -36.54 27.49 -8.55
N PRO A 429 -37.24 28.65 -8.57
CA PRO A 429 -37.94 29.09 -7.35
C PRO A 429 -39.16 28.23 -7.01
N GLN A 430 -39.69 27.45 -7.96
CA GLN A 430 -40.83 26.56 -7.81
C GLN A 430 -40.40 25.09 -7.71
N ALA A 431 -41.35 24.25 -7.25
CA ALA A 431 -41.15 22.82 -7.20
C ALA A 431 -40.84 22.24 -8.59
N ASP A 432 -39.70 21.53 -8.70
CA ASP A 432 -39.33 20.84 -9.90
C ASP A 432 -40.11 19.51 -10.00
N THR A 433 -41.01 19.45 -10.96
CA THR A 433 -41.80 18.23 -11.28
C THR A 433 -41.18 17.39 -12.39
N ASN A 434 -40.07 17.87 -13.01
CA ASN A 434 -39.43 17.23 -14.13
C ASN A 434 -38.21 16.36 -13.72
N ASN A 435 -37.97 16.20 -12.40
CA ASN A 435 -36.85 15.43 -11.86
C ASN A 435 -35.48 15.96 -12.32
N LEU A 436 -35.32 17.28 -12.34
CA LEU A 436 -34.08 17.96 -12.73
C LEU A 436 -33.26 18.38 -11.48
N ASP A 437 -33.00 17.43 -10.61
CA ASP A 437 -32.40 17.61 -9.31
C ASP A 437 -30.87 17.44 -9.30
N PHE A 438 -30.27 17.55 -8.10
CA PHE A 438 -28.84 17.39 -7.87
C PHE A 438 -28.53 15.95 -7.40
N GLY A 439 -28.15 15.09 -8.34
CA GLY A 439 -27.73 13.72 -8.06
C GLY A 439 -26.22 13.57 -7.86
N SER A 440 -25.43 14.48 -8.37
CA SER A 440 -23.99 14.48 -8.17
C SER A 440 -23.59 15.00 -6.79
N SER A 441 -22.37 14.70 -6.36
CA SER A 441 -21.81 15.20 -5.10
C SER A 441 -20.95 16.44 -5.34
N PRO A 442 -20.95 17.42 -4.42
CA PRO A 442 -20.20 18.66 -4.62
C PRO A 442 -18.68 18.43 -4.54
N VAL A 443 -17.91 19.15 -5.37
CA VAL A 443 -16.47 19.28 -5.24
C VAL A 443 -16.10 20.64 -4.68
N LEU A 444 -15.18 20.70 -3.71
CA LEU A 444 -14.71 21.95 -3.09
C LEU A 444 -13.29 22.26 -3.55
N TYR A 445 -13.04 23.53 -3.88
CA TYR A 445 -11.71 24.00 -4.29
C TYR A 445 -11.58 25.51 -4.00
N ASP A 446 -10.37 26.05 -4.11
CA ASP A 446 -10.09 27.47 -3.94
C ASP A 446 -9.55 28.06 -5.23
N VAL A 447 -10.00 29.28 -5.56
CA VAL A 447 -9.52 30.06 -6.71
C VAL A 447 -9.09 31.42 -6.22
N ASP A 448 -7.80 31.72 -6.29
CA ASP A 448 -7.23 33.00 -5.88
C ASP A 448 -7.69 33.43 -4.46
N GLY A 449 -7.78 32.47 -3.53
CA GLY A 449 -8.25 32.66 -2.15
C GLY A 449 -9.77 32.71 -1.99
N THR A 450 -10.55 32.63 -3.07
CA THR A 450 -12.00 32.52 -3.02
C THR A 450 -12.43 31.07 -2.83
N PRO A 451 -13.19 30.74 -1.77
CA PRO A 451 -13.68 29.38 -1.53
C PRO A 451 -14.81 29.06 -2.51
N MET A 452 -14.59 28.08 -3.39
CA MET A 452 -15.53 27.68 -4.43
C MET A 452 -16.09 26.27 -4.19
N LEU A 453 -17.28 26.04 -4.72
CA LEU A 453 -17.94 24.76 -4.84
C LEU A 453 -18.45 24.62 -6.28
N ALA A 454 -18.25 23.47 -6.93
CA ALA A 454 -18.93 23.14 -8.17
C ALA A 454 -19.82 21.92 -8.00
N LEU A 455 -21.00 21.96 -8.64
CA LEU A 455 -21.96 20.87 -8.61
C LEU A 455 -22.75 20.80 -9.95
N PRO A 456 -22.53 19.73 -10.74
CA PRO A 456 -23.38 19.44 -11.90
C PRO A 456 -24.78 19.01 -11.50
N SER A 457 -25.76 19.22 -12.39
CA SER A 457 -27.17 18.92 -12.15
C SER A 457 -27.82 18.20 -13.35
N LYS A 458 -28.91 17.52 -13.11
CA LYS A 458 -29.73 16.90 -14.16
C LYS A 458 -30.36 17.92 -15.11
N ASP A 459 -30.50 19.18 -14.70
CA ASP A 459 -31.00 20.25 -15.58
C ASP A 459 -30.01 20.64 -16.71
N GLY A 460 -28.86 19.98 -16.77
CA GLY A 460 -27.86 20.19 -17.80
C GLY A 460 -26.87 21.31 -17.51
N HIS A 461 -26.93 21.91 -16.33
CA HIS A 461 -26.03 22.94 -15.86
C HIS A 461 -24.98 22.39 -14.90
N CYS A 462 -23.87 23.12 -14.80
CA CYS A 462 -22.92 23.02 -13.70
C CYS A 462 -22.84 24.39 -13.00
N TYR A 463 -23.05 24.40 -11.70
CA TYR A 463 -23.10 25.61 -10.89
C TYR A 463 -21.81 25.77 -10.10
N GLY A 464 -21.15 26.94 -10.24
CA GLY A 464 -20.03 27.35 -9.40
C GLY A 464 -20.48 28.37 -8.37
N LEU A 465 -20.39 28.03 -7.10
CA LEU A 465 -20.82 28.85 -5.99
C LEU A 465 -19.63 29.27 -5.12
N ASN A 466 -19.70 30.46 -4.52
CA ASN A 466 -18.90 30.76 -3.35
C ASN A 466 -19.41 29.91 -2.18
N ARG A 467 -18.63 28.93 -1.73
CA ARG A 467 -19.09 27.97 -0.71
C ARG A 467 -19.29 28.55 0.70
N ALA A 468 -18.70 29.76 0.97
CA ALA A 468 -18.92 30.41 2.24
C ALA A 468 -20.29 31.10 2.33
N THR A 469 -20.83 31.57 1.20
CA THR A 469 -22.04 32.41 1.16
C THR A 469 -23.20 31.77 0.41
N GLY A 470 -22.96 30.79 -0.45
CA GLY A 470 -23.95 30.22 -1.36
C GLY A 470 -24.22 31.09 -2.61
N SER A 471 -23.46 32.20 -2.79
CA SER A 471 -23.65 33.09 -3.94
C SER A 471 -23.18 32.41 -5.21
N LEU A 472 -23.98 32.53 -6.28
CA LEU A 472 -23.63 32.05 -7.62
C LEU A 472 -22.48 32.90 -8.20
N VAL A 473 -21.41 32.24 -8.62
CA VAL A 473 -20.26 32.84 -9.28
C VAL A 473 -20.34 32.61 -10.78
N TRP A 474 -20.62 31.39 -11.20
CA TRP A 474 -20.81 31.04 -12.61
C TRP A 474 -21.85 29.90 -12.76
N ASP A 475 -22.48 29.89 -13.95
CA ASP A 475 -23.51 28.92 -14.36
C ASP A 475 -23.21 28.55 -15.82
N THR A 476 -22.94 27.27 -16.07
CA THR A 476 -22.53 26.77 -17.36
C THR A 476 -23.47 25.69 -17.86
N VAL A 477 -24.09 25.92 -19.01
CA VAL A 477 -24.87 24.89 -19.71
C VAL A 477 -23.92 23.90 -20.38
N VAL A 478 -24.03 22.63 -20.00
CA VAL A 478 -23.20 21.56 -20.54
C VAL A 478 -23.98 20.57 -21.39
N THR A 479 -25.29 20.38 -21.10
CA THR A 479 -26.22 19.57 -21.88
C THR A 479 -27.59 20.22 -21.89
N ASP A 480 -28.54 19.65 -22.63
CA ASP A 480 -29.94 20.15 -22.65
C ASP A 480 -30.72 19.80 -21.39
N GLY A 481 -30.15 18.98 -20.52
CA GLY A 481 -30.80 18.47 -19.31
C GLY A 481 -31.89 17.45 -19.60
N ASN A 482 -32.03 16.45 -18.71
CA ASN A 482 -33.15 15.53 -18.78
C ASN A 482 -33.30 14.75 -17.47
N SER A 483 -34.49 14.18 -17.21
CA SER A 483 -34.81 13.44 -16.00
C SER A 483 -34.00 12.13 -15.80
N ARG A 484 -33.37 11.63 -16.86
CA ARG A 484 -32.55 10.41 -16.82
C ARG A 484 -31.05 10.68 -16.72
N GLY A 485 -30.65 11.95 -16.71
CA GLY A 485 -29.22 12.14 -16.66
C GLY A 485 -28.65 13.50 -16.63
N GLY A 486 -28.94 14.48 -17.45
CA GLY A 486 -28.12 15.69 -17.42
C GLY A 486 -26.68 15.41 -16.93
N SER A 487 -26.39 15.66 -15.68
CA SER A 487 -25.21 15.11 -15.03
C SER A 487 -25.50 14.65 -13.59
N ILE A 488 -25.29 13.35 -13.33
CA ILE A 488 -25.25 12.76 -11.99
C ILE A 488 -23.85 12.31 -11.61
N ALA A 489 -22.92 12.29 -12.56
CA ALA A 489 -21.51 11.98 -12.29
C ALA A 489 -20.90 13.06 -11.39
N SER A 490 -20.27 12.61 -10.30
CA SER A 490 -19.61 13.55 -9.39
C SER A 490 -18.29 14.07 -9.98
N PRO A 491 -18.03 15.38 -9.86
CA PRO A 491 -16.88 16.01 -10.48
C PRO A 491 -15.59 15.76 -9.69
N ALA A 492 -14.45 15.86 -10.39
CA ALA A 492 -13.13 16.03 -9.80
C ALA A 492 -12.59 17.43 -10.06
N ALA A 493 -11.73 17.96 -9.18
CA ALA A 493 -11.13 19.28 -9.31
C ALA A 493 -9.60 19.20 -9.22
N ALA A 494 -8.94 19.52 -10.34
CA ALA A 494 -7.49 19.54 -10.43
C ALA A 494 -7.03 20.46 -11.57
N TYR A 495 -5.78 20.91 -11.53
CA TYR A 495 -5.13 21.70 -12.60
C TYR A 495 -5.94 22.92 -13.08
N GLY A 496 -6.63 23.61 -12.17
CA GLY A 496 -7.49 24.76 -12.49
C GLY A 496 -8.77 24.39 -13.24
N LYS A 497 -9.19 23.12 -13.22
CA LYS A 497 -10.36 22.62 -13.95
C LYS A 497 -11.27 21.77 -13.07
N VAL A 498 -12.54 21.70 -13.45
CA VAL A 498 -13.56 20.78 -12.94
C VAL A 498 -13.89 19.79 -14.04
N PHE A 499 -13.76 18.48 -13.76
CA PHE A 499 -13.98 17.39 -14.72
C PHE A 499 -15.19 16.55 -14.30
N PHE A 500 -16.11 16.30 -15.21
CA PHE A 500 -17.25 15.41 -14.93
C PHE A 500 -17.88 14.85 -16.21
N GLY A 501 -18.56 13.74 -16.04
CA GLY A 501 -19.39 13.12 -17.08
C GLY A 501 -20.82 13.64 -17.08
N GLY A 502 -21.52 13.38 -18.16
CA GLY A 502 -22.91 13.70 -18.29
C GLY A 502 -23.59 12.94 -19.44
N THR A 503 -24.89 13.17 -19.58
CA THR A 503 -25.74 12.60 -20.62
C THR A 503 -26.30 13.73 -21.48
N VAL A 504 -25.91 13.79 -22.75
CA VAL A 504 -26.46 14.77 -23.71
C VAL A 504 -27.90 14.40 -24.06
N ASN A 505 -28.13 13.12 -24.29
CA ASN A 505 -29.45 12.51 -24.48
C ASN A 505 -29.42 11.09 -23.92
N VAL A 506 -30.51 10.34 -24.00
CA VAL A 506 -30.62 8.99 -23.46
C VAL A 506 -29.59 7.98 -24.03
N ALA A 507 -28.86 8.35 -25.08
CA ALA A 507 -27.96 7.45 -25.80
C ALA A 507 -26.55 8.04 -26.06
N THR A 508 -26.26 9.25 -25.59
CA THR A 508 -24.98 9.92 -25.87
C THR A 508 -24.40 10.47 -24.59
N GLY A 509 -23.20 10.08 -24.27
CA GLY A 509 -22.42 10.58 -23.15
C GLY A 509 -21.55 11.76 -23.53
N MET A 510 -21.18 12.53 -22.52
CA MET A 510 -20.26 13.66 -22.63
C MET A 510 -19.31 13.63 -21.44
N PHE A 511 -18.04 13.89 -21.69
CA PHE A 511 -17.06 14.22 -20.67
C PHE A 511 -16.54 15.64 -20.88
N VAL A 512 -16.49 16.45 -19.84
CA VAL A 512 -16.20 17.89 -19.97
C VAL A 512 -15.19 18.34 -18.91
N ALA A 513 -14.37 19.33 -19.31
CA ALA A 513 -13.56 20.13 -18.40
C ALA A 513 -14.01 21.58 -18.42
N LEU A 514 -14.33 22.13 -17.26
CA LEU A 514 -14.63 23.55 -17.06
C LEU A 514 -13.46 24.24 -16.36
N ASP A 515 -13.21 25.51 -16.68
CA ASP A 515 -12.30 26.36 -15.92
C ASP A 515 -12.87 26.64 -14.53
N GLN A 516 -12.08 26.48 -13.47
CA GLN A 516 -12.53 26.66 -12.09
C GLN A 516 -12.93 28.09 -11.74
N ARG A 517 -12.41 29.11 -12.48
CA ARG A 517 -12.63 30.52 -12.17
C ARG A 517 -13.98 31.05 -12.68
N ASP A 518 -14.30 30.71 -13.93
CA ASP A 518 -15.42 31.29 -14.65
C ASP A 518 -16.41 30.25 -15.24
N GLY A 519 -16.15 28.96 -15.04
CA GLY A 519 -16.97 27.89 -15.55
C GLY A 519 -16.88 27.67 -17.07
N ARG A 520 -16.01 28.38 -17.77
CA ARG A 520 -15.88 28.28 -19.24
C ARG A 520 -15.46 26.87 -19.62
N ILE A 521 -16.09 26.32 -20.66
CA ILE A 521 -15.76 25.00 -21.19
C ILE A 521 -14.37 25.09 -21.84
N VAL A 522 -13.43 24.29 -21.30
CA VAL A 522 -12.07 24.18 -21.83
C VAL A 522 -12.02 23.16 -22.95
N TRP A 523 -12.64 21.99 -22.74
CA TRP A 523 -12.77 20.95 -23.76
C TRP A 523 -13.98 20.04 -23.48
N ARG A 524 -14.42 19.31 -24.51
CA ARG A 524 -15.44 18.26 -24.45
C ARG A 524 -14.98 17.03 -25.22
N ALA A 525 -15.26 15.84 -24.68
CA ALA A 525 -15.19 14.55 -25.35
C ALA A 525 -16.59 13.94 -25.38
N THR A 526 -16.95 13.26 -26.47
CA THR A 526 -18.26 12.61 -26.64
C THR A 526 -18.07 11.10 -26.61
N GLN A 527 -18.96 10.40 -25.91
CA GLN A 527 -19.01 8.95 -25.86
C GLN A 527 -20.33 8.40 -26.41
N SER A 528 -20.28 7.13 -26.81
CA SER A 528 -21.45 6.47 -27.43
C SER A 528 -22.58 6.23 -26.46
N LEU A 529 -22.30 6.15 -25.13
CA LEU A 529 -23.28 5.95 -24.04
C LEU A 529 -23.01 6.88 -22.86
N PRO A 530 -23.95 7.07 -21.95
CA PRO A 530 -23.83 7.95 -20.79
C PRO A 530 -22.60 7.74 -19.94
N ILE A 531 -22.05 8.83 -19.39
CA ILE A 531 -20.98 8.79 -18.39
C ILE A 531 -21.59 9.16 -17.05
N LEU A 532 -21.75 8.17 -16.19
CA LEU A 532 -22.39 8.29 -14.86
C LEU A 532 -21.39 8.11 -13.71
N GLY A 533 -20.21 7.53 -14.00
CA GLY A 533 -19.14 7.32 -13.02
C GLY A 533 -18.48 8.63 -12.59
N ALA A 534 -18.09 8.71 -11.32
CA ALA A 534 -17.35 9.84 -10.79
C ALA A 534 -15.94 9.90 -11.36
N ALA A 535 -15.48 11.12 -11.72
CA ALA A 535 -14.17 11.33 -12.29
C ALA A 535 -13.04 11.22 -11.26
N ALA A 536 -11.87 10.71 -11.69
CA ALA A 536 -10.65 10.65 -10.88
C ALA A 536 -9.44 11.16 -11.67
N VAL A 537 -8.51 11.84 -11.01
CA VAL A 537 -7.38 12.52 -11.65
C VAL A 537 -6.05 12.04 -11.06
N ALA A 538 -5.07 11.81 -11.92
CA ALA A 538 -3.68 11.57 -11.49
C ALA A 538 -2.70 12.00 -12.58
N GLY A 539 -1.62 12.70 -12.22
CA GLY A 539 -0.49 13.01 -13.09
C GLY A 539 -0.84 13.60 -14.47
N GLY A 540 -1.92 14.39 -14.57
CA GLY A 540 -2.40 14.97 -15.83
C GLY A 540 -3.32 14.06 -16.65
N ALA A 541 -3.63 12.84 -16.18
CA ALA A 541 -4.66 11.97 -16.75
C ALA A 541 -5.95 12.07 -15.93
N VAL A 542 -7.11 11.99 -16.59
CA VAL A 542 -8.45 11.98 -15.97
C VAL A 542 -9.17 10.70 -16.36
N PHE A 543 -9.61 9.93 -15.36
CA PHE A 543 -10.27 8.63 -15.54
C PHE A 543 -11.77 8.72 -15.26
N VAL A 544 -12.55 7.97 -16.03
CA VAL A 544 -14.00 7.86 -15.82
C VAL A 544 -14.52 6.53 -16.37
N GLY A 545 -15.40 5.88 -15.61
CA GLY A 545 -16.16 4.74 -16.06
C GLY A 545 -17.37 5.18 -16.91
N CYS A 546 -17.69 4.43 -17.95
CA CYS A 546 -18.76 4.73 -18.90
C CYS A 546 -19.73 3.55 -19.03
N ASP A 547 -20.98 3.85 -19.42
CA ASP A 547 -22.03 2.86 -19.67
C ASP A 547 -21.77 2.06 -20.98
N ASP A 548 -20.84 2.52 -21.82
CA ASP A 548 -20.37 1.78 -23.00
C ASP A 548 -19.48 0.56 -22.63
N GLY A 549 -19.19 0.39 -21.36
CA GLY A 549 -18.42 -0.72 -20.83
C GLY A 549 -16.91 -0.45 -20.78
N ALA A 550 -16.48 0.77 -21.05
CA ALA A 550 -15.07 1.13 -20.99
C ALA A 550 -14.72 1.99 -19.76
N LEU A 551 -13.54 1.75 -19.22
CA LEU A 551 -12.84 2.71 -18.40
C LEU A 551 -11.98 3.56 -19.33
N HIS A 552 -12.24 4.88 -19.39
CA HIS A 552 -11.52 5.82 -20.22
C HIS A 552 -10.52 6.64 -19.42
N ALA A 553 -9.43 7.04 -20.05
CA ALA A 553 -8.46 8.00 -19.54
C ALA A 553 -8.21 9.10 -20.59
N TYR A 554 -8.35 10.37 -20.19
CA TYR A 554 -8.17 11.54 -21.04
C TYR A 554 -7.02 12.40 -20.55
N ASP A 555 -6.37 13.12 -21.44
CA ASP A 555 -5.44 14.20 -21.09
C ASP A 555 -6.22 15.35 -20.44
N ALA A 556 -5.84 15.72 -19.22
CA ALA A 556 -6.54 16.74 -18.43
C ALA A 556 -6.48 18.14 -19.08
N SER A 557 -5.52 18.42 -19.95
CA SER A 557 -5.33 19.70 -20.60
C SER A 557 -6.10 19.84 -21.90
N THR A 558 -6.17 18.76 -22.70
CA THR A 558 -6.68 18.77 -24.07
C THR A 558 -7.98 18.00 -24.27
N GLY A 559 -8.32 17.06 -23.37
CA GLY A 559 -9.44 16.14 -23.54
C GLY A 559 -9.19 15.03 -24.56
N ALA A 560 -7.97 14.87 -25.07
CA ALA A 560 -7.61 13.76 -25.94
C ALA A 560 -7.65 12.44 -25.14
N GLU A 561 -8.26 11.40 -25.71
CA GLU A 561 -8.23 10.07 -25.10
C GLU A 561 -6.81 9.48 -25.20
N LEU A 562 -6.29 9.08 -24.04
CA LEU A 562 -4.95 8.53 -23.89
C LEU A 562 -4.95 6.98 -23.80
N TRP A 563 -6.03 6.44 -23.24
CA TRP A 563 -6.15 5.01 -22.98
C TRP A 563 -7.61 4.64 -22.67
N ASN A 564 -7.98 3.41 -22.99
CA ASN A 564 -9.23 2.82 -22.52
C ASN A 564 -9.10 1.31 -22.30
N ALA A 565 -10.01 0.75 -21.51
CA ALA A 565 -10.11 -0.69 -21.28
C ALA A 565 -11.58 -1.13 -21.33
N GLN A 566 -11.94 -1.84 -22.39
CA GLN A 566 -13.28 -2.37 -22.60
C GLN A 566 -13.55 -3.56 -21.66
N ARG A 567 -14.65 -3.52 -20.92
CA ARG A 567 -15.15 -4.59 -20.03
C ARG A 567 -16.68 -4.62 -20.11
N SER A 568 -17.35 -4.18 -19.04
CA SER A 568 -18.80 -4.08 -18.90
C SER A 568 -19.14 -2.72 -18.28
N PRO A 569 -20.38 -2.23 -18.34
CA PRO A 569 -20.75 -0.92 -17.82
C PRO A 569 -20.19 -0.60 -16.43
N MET A 570 -19.64 0.59 -16.27
CA MET A 570 -19.01 1.08 -15.05
C MET A 570 -19.68 2.37 -14.61
N LEU A 571 -20.57 2.26 -13.61
CA LEU A 571 -21.33 3.39 -13.08
C LEU A 571 -20.71 3.98 -11.81
N GLY A 572 -19.82 3.23 -11.16
CA GLY A 572 -19.09 3.67 -9.96
C GLY A 572 -17.96 4.62 -10.26
N GLY A 573 -17.44 5.26 -9.22
CA GLY A 573 -16.23 6.05 -9.30
C GLY A 573 -14.98 5.20 -9.43
N VAL A 574 -13.91 5.84 -9.84
CA VAL A 574 -12.59 5.26 -10.03
C VAL A 574 -11.69 5.64 -8.86
N SER A 575 -10.88 4.71 -8.37
CA SER A 575 -9.84 5.00 -7.37
C SER A 575 -8.46 4.80 -7.96
N ILE A 576 -7.53 5.65 -7.59
CA ILE A 576 -6.17 5.64 -8.11
C ILE A 576 -5.20 5.55 -6.94
N SER A 577 -4.42 4.46 -6.89
CA SER A 577 -3.29 4.30 -5.97
C SER A 577 -1.98 4.79 -6.59
N THR A 578 -0.87 4.44 -5.98
CA THR A 578 0.46 4.78 -6.51
C THR A 578 0.67 4.23 -7.93
N THR A 579 0.26 3.00 -8.21
CA THR A 579 0.53 2.30 -9.48
C THR A 579 -0.70 1.66 -10.12
N SER A 580 -1.87 1.70 -9.46
CA SER A 580 -3.07 0.99 -9.88
C SER A 580 -4.27 1.93 -10.01
N VAL A 581 -5.14 1.62 -10.97
CA VAL A 581 -6.47 2.18 -11.15
C VAL A 581 -7.48 1.07 -10.90
N ILE A 582 -8.43 1.28 -9.98
CA ILE A 582 -9.38 0.26 -9.56
C ILE A 582 -10.81 0.77 -9.71
N VAL A 583 -11.68 -0.07 -10.27
CA VAL A 583 -13.08 0.27 -10.56
C VAL A 583 -13.99 -0.94 -10.39
N GLY A 584 -15.21 -0.69 -9.92
CA GLY A 584 -16.30 -1.67 -9.90
C GLY A 584 -17.11 -1.67 -11.20
N SER A 585 -17.77 -2.78 -11.51
CA SER A 585 -18.55 -2.95 -12.76
C SER A 585 -19.89 -3.66 -12.52
N LEU A 586 -20.84 -3.46 -13.45
CA LEU A 586 -22.15 -4.10 -13.39
C LEU A 586 -22.11 -5.61 -13.70
N ASP A 587 -21.02 -6.13 -14.24
CA ASP A 587 -20.80 -7.57 -14.45
C ASP A 587 -20.36 -8.33 -13.19
N ARG A 588 -20.49 -7.69 -12.02
CA ARG A 588 -20.15 -8.25 -10.70
C ARG A 588 -18.64 -8.36 -10.45
N ASN A 589 -17.81 -7.66 -11.22
CA ASN A 589 -16.37 -7.69 -11.06
C ASN A 589 -15.85 -6.36 -10.53
N VAL A 590 -14.75 -6.46 -9.77
CA VAL A 590 -13.83 -5.37 -9.48
C VAL A 590 -12.61 -5.59 -10.37
N TYR A 591 -12.21 -4.57 -11.12
CA TYR A 591 -11.04 -4.60 -12.00
C TYR A 591 -9.95 -3.69 -11.48
N ALA A 592 -8.71 -4.18 -11.52
CA ALA A 592 -7.52 -3.37 -11.29
C ALA A 592 -6.66 -3.35 -12.55
N PHE A 593 -6.25 -2.15 -12.93
CA PHE A 593 -5.28 -1.90 -13.99
C PHE A 593 -4.04 -1.29 -13.35
N ALA A 594 -2.85 -1.79 -13.69
CA ALA A 594 -1.60 -1.34 -13.09
C ALA A 594 -0.56 -1.03 -14.14
N LEU A 595 0.36 -0.14 -13.79
CA LEU A 595 1.59 0.04 -14.55
C LEU A 595 2.40 -1.27 -14.50
N PRO A 596 3.09 -1.66 -15.58
CA PRO A 596 4.01 -2.78 -15.53
C PRO A 596 4.98 -2.59 -14.37
N SER A 597 5.14 -3.62 -13.53
CA SER A 597 6.21 -3.60 -12.54
C SER A 597 7.53 -3.42 -13.27
N ALA A 598 8.38 -2.51 -12.80
CA ALA A 598 9.74 -2.42 -13.32
C ALA A 598 10.35 -3.83 -13.32
N PRO A 599 11.01 -4.27 -14.41
CA PRO A 599 11.74 -5.53 -14.37
C PRO A 599 12.64 -5.49 -13.13
N PRO A 600 12.76 -6.59 -12.38
CA PRO A 600 13.65 -6.61 -11.22
C PRO A 600 15.00 -6.07 -11.70
N PRO A 601 15.67 -5.20 -10.91
CA PRO A 601 17.00 -4.73 -11.27
C PRO A 601 17.83 -5.96 -11.63
N PRO A 602 18.66 -5.90 -12.68
CA PRO A 602 19.52 -7.03 -13.01
C PRO A 602 20.23 -7.43 -11.70
N PRO A 603 20.34 -8.74 -11.43
CA PRO A 603 21.00 -9.18 -10.22
C PRO A 603 22.34 -8.44 -10.13
N PRO A 604 22.73 -7.93 -8.98
CA PRO A 604 24.01 -7.27 -8.83
C PRO A 604 25.07 -8.19 -9.44
N PRO A 605 26.05 -7.67 -10.20
CA PRO A 605 27.04 -8.50 -10.86
C PRO A 605 27.62 -9.44 -9.82
N THR A 606 27.58 -10.74 -10.07
CA THR A 606 28.08 -11.76 -9.17
C THR A 606 29.55 -11.41 -8.87
N ALA A 607 29.88 -11.24 -7.59
CA ALA A 607 31.24 -10.89 -7.20
C ALA A 607 32.23 -11.92 -7.79
N ALA A 608 33.32 -11.43 -8.35
CA ALA A 608 34.37 -12.28 -8.90
C ALA A 608 35.00 -13.14 -7.79
N ALA A 609 34.97 -14.45 -7.95
CA ALA A 609 35.60 -15.36 -7.00
C ALA A 609 36.17 -16.60 -7.72
N VAL A 610 37.22 -17.16 -7.16
CA VAL A 610 37.86 -18.39 -7.62
C VAL A 610 37.89 -19.38 -6.44
N SER A 611 37.49 -20.64 -6.67
CA SER A 611 37.60 -21.72 -5.72
C SER A 611 38.38 -22.88 -6.32
N VAL A 612 39.33 -23.48 -5.59
CA VAL A 612 40.08 -24.66 -6.01
C VAL A 612 39.40 -25.92 -5.46
N ASN A 613 38.95 -26.78 -6.37
CA ASN A 613 38.21 -28.00 -6.02
C ASN A 613 39.13 -29.23 -5.92
N LEU A 614 40.24 -29.25 -6.69
CA LEU A 614 41.29 -30.27 -6.65
C LEU A 614 42.65 -29.59 -6.73
N PRO A 615 43.71 -30.14 -6.05
CA PRO A 615 43.69 -31.28 -5.13
C PRO A 615 42.92 -31.00 -3.83
N ALA A 616 42.36 -32.05 -3.24
CA ALA A 616 41.73 -32.00 -1.92
C ALA A 616 42.77 -32.01 -0.80
N ALA A 617 42.36 -31.59 0.40
CA ALA A 617 43.22 -31.70 1.57
C ALA A 617 43.58 -33.19 1.86
N GLY A 618 44.87 -33.48 2.06
CA GLY A 618 45.36 -34.82 2.35
C GLY A 618 45.68 -35.68 1.12
N ASP A 619 45.41 -35.19 -0.10
CA ASP A 619 45.80 -35.91 -1.31
C ASP A 619 47.28 -36.23 -1.38
N GLN A 620 47.63 -37.28 -2.12
CA GLN A 620 49.02 -37.69 -2.30
C GLN A 620 49.34 -37.80 -3.79
N TRP A 621 50.21 -36.96 -4.28
CA TRP A 621 50.71 -36.99 -5.63
C TRP A 621 52.04 -37.80 -5.71
N THR A 622 52.15 -38.69 -6.68
CA THR A 622 53.40 -39.41 -6.95
C THR A 622 54.21 -38.67 -7.94
N LYS A 623 55.52 -38.45 -7.64
CA LYS A 623 56.43 -37.78 -8.54
C LYS A 623 56.45 -38.43 -9.91
N GLY A 624 56.26 -37.60 -10.97
CA GLY A 624 56.28 -38.03 -12.34
C GLY A 624 54.92 -38.29 -12.96
N GLU A 625 53.93 -38.56 -12.12
CA GLU A 625 52.54 -38.74 -12.55
C GLU A 625 51.82 -37.42 -12.80
N LYS A 626 50.74 -37.49 -13.60
CA LYS A 626 49.88 -36.33 -13.92
C LYS A 626 48.65 -36.31 -13.03
N TYR A 627 48.25 -35.11 -12.59
CA TYR A 627 47.10 -34.84 -11.75
C TYR A 627 46.36 -33.62 -12.25
N ASP A 628 45.06 -33.57 -12.07
CA ASP A 628 44.26 -32.41 -12.39
C ASP A 628 44.22 -31.41 -11.24
N VAL A 629 44.49 -30.15 -11.56
CA VAL A 629 44.11 -29.01 -10.73
C VAL A 629 42.77 -28.53 -11.22
N ALA A 630 41.73 -28.63 -10.42
CA ALA A 630 40.39 -28.24 -10.83
C ALA A 630 39.90 -27.03 -10.01
N TRP A 631 39.17 -26.14 -10.66
CA TRP A 631 38.59 -24.93 -10.06
C TRP A 631 37.19 -24.64 -10.55
N SER A 632 36.52 -23.76 -9.83
CA SER A 632 35.28 -23.10 -10.24
C SER A 632 35.45 -21.58 -10.06
N VAL A 633 34.79 -20.81 -10.94
CA VAL A 633 34.79 -19.35 -10.89
C VAL A 633 33.37 -18.83 -10.81
N SER A 634 33.19 -17.66 -10.18
CA SER A 634 31.95 -16.89 -10.24
C SER A 634 32.27 -15.44 -10.61
N GLY A 635 31.29 -14.73 -11.18
CA GLY A 635 31.49 -13.35 -11.63
C GLY A 635 32.45 -13.22 -12.84
N PRO A 636 32.99 -12.03 -13.11
CA PRO A 636 33.70 -11.72 -14.37
C PRO A 636 35.16 -12.18 -14.34
N VAL A 637 35.45 -13.43 -13.98
CA VAL A 637 36.79 -14.06 -14.08
C VAL A 637 36.90 -14.76 -15.43
N SER A 638 37.64 -14.22 -16.37
CA SER A 638 37.78 -14.77 -17.72
C SER A 638 39.01 -15.67 -17.90
N ARG A 639 40.11 -15.38 -17.23
CA ARG A 639 41.36 -16.12 -17.26
C ARG A 639 41.95 -16.30 -15.89
N VAL A 640 42.64 -17.41 -15.67
CA VAL A 640 43.30 -17.72 -14.39
C VAL A 640 44.76 -18.11 -14.55
N ASP A 641 45.55 -17.80 -13.55
CA ASP A 641 46.93 -18.26 -13.39
C ASP A 641 46.97 -19.35 -12.32
N VAL A 642 47.64 -20.44 -12.61
CA VAL A 642 47.77 -21.59 -11.70
C VAL A 642 49.21 -21.65 -11.18
N SER A 643 49.34 -21.69 -9.85
CA SER A 643 50.63 -21.80 -9.17
C SER A 643 50.63 -22.84 -8.07
N ILE A 644 51.81 -23.36 -7.72
CA ILE A 644 52.00 -24.37 -6.69
C ILE A 644 53.05 -23.88 -5.68
N SER A 645 52.77 -24.07 -4.43
CA SER A 645 53.73 -23.91 -3.33
C SER A 645 54.03 -25.28 -2.75
N ARG A 646 55.30 -25.53 -2.37
CA ARG A 646 55.72 -26.76 -1.68
C ARG A 646 56.23 -26.53 -0.26
N ASP A 647 56.03 -25.36 0.24
CA ASP A 647 56.47 -24.89 1.56
C ASP A 647 55.33 -24.25 2.37
N GLY A 648 54.12 -24.68 2.09
CA GLY A 648 52.91 -24.18 2.81
C GLY A 648 52.52 -22.75 2.44
N GLY A 649 52.88 -22.25 1.27
CA GLY A 649 52.56 -20.90 0.81
C GLY A 649 53.66 -19.89 0.93
N GLY A 650 54.88 -20.27 1.38
CA GLY A 650 56.05 -19.39 1.53
C GLY A 650 56.62 -18.95 0.18
N SER A 651 56.68 -19.85 -0.80
CA SER A 651 57.11 -19.54 -2.18
C SER A 651 56.19 -20.20 -3.20
N TRP A 652 56.09 -19.61 -4.39
CA TRP A 652 55.18 -20.05 -5.44
C TRP A 652 55.90 -20.28 -6.78
N GLU A 653 55.69 -21.46 -7.36
CA GLU A 653 56.10 -21.78 -8.73
C GLU A 653 54.90 -21.67 -9.65
N VAL A 654 54.98 -20.88 -10.72
CA VAL A 654 53.91 -20.74 -11.71
C VAL A 654 53.85 -22.02 -12.58
N LEU A 655 52.69 -22.65 -12.64
CA LEU A 655 52.46 -23.82 -13.46
C LEU A 655 51.88 -23.46 -14.85
N ALA A 656 51.00 -22.46 -14.89
CA ALA A 656 50.43 -21.92 -16.12
C ALA A 656 49.91 -20.49 -15.88
N THR A 657 49.87 -19.66 -16.91
CA THR A 657 49.29 -18.33 -16.93
C THR A 657 48.27 -18.14 -18.01
N GLY A 658 47.23 -17.35 -17.76
CA GLY A 658 46.23 -16.97 -18.75
C GLY A 658 45.39 -18.13 -19.25
N VAL A 659 45.16 -19.16 -18.43
CA VAL A 659 44.27 -20.29 -18.77
C VAL A 659 42.83 -19.78 -18.79
N ASP A 660 42.06 -20.22 -19.80
CA ASP A 660 40.62 -19.88 -19.82
C ASP A 660 39.92 -20.40 -18.57
N SER A 661 39.24 -19.54 -17.85
CA SER A 661 38.60 -19.93 -16.57
C SER A 661 37.52 -20.98 -16.76
N SER A 662 36.86 -21.00 -17.93
CA SER A 662 35.82 -21.98 -18.30
C SER A 662 36.36 -23.38 -18.53
N ALA A 663 37.68 -23.56 -18.72
CA ALA A 663 38.30 -24.87 -18.78
C ALA A 663 38.10 -25.69 -17.52
N GLY A 664 37.92 -25.03 -16.36
CA GLY A 664 37.59 -25.66 -15.06
C GLY A 664 38.68 -26.59 -14.52
N SER A 665 39.71 -26.95 -15.29
CA SER A 665 40.82 -27.76 -14.83
C SER A 665 42.06 -27.62 -15.72
N LEU A 666 43.23 -27.98 -15.14
CA LEU A 666 44.52 -28.05 -15.82
C LEU A 666 45.26 -29.30 -15.34
N GLN A 667 45.71 -30.12 -16.29
CA GLN A 667 46.54 -31.28 -15.98
C GLN A 667 48.02 -30.86 -15.76
N VAL A 668 48.57 -31.18 -14.60
CA VAL A 668 49.91 -30.84 -14.20
C VAL A 668 50.72 -32.09 -13.84
N LYS A 669 52.04 -32.08 -14.09
CA LYS A 669 52.93 -33.17 -13.72
C LYS A 669 53.57 -32.90 -12.37
N ALA A 670 53.46 -33.84 -11.43
CA ALA A 670 54.08 -33.71 -10.11
C ALA A 670 55.60 -33.73 -10.23
N LYS A 671 56.27 -32.61 -9.82
CA LYS A 671 57.73 -32.41 -9.89
C LYS A 671 58.34 -32.42 -8.51
N LYS A 672 59.72 -32.62 -8.42
CA LYS A 672 60.51 -32.41 -7.21
C LYS A 672 60.45 -30.94 -6.76
N PRO A 673 60.75 -30.61 -5.49
CA PRO A 673 61.08 -31.55 -4.40
C PRO A 673 59.85 -32.27 -3.85
N LYS A 674 60.03 -33.35 -3.12
CA LYS A 674 58.98 -33.97 -2.29
C LYS A 674 58.58 -32.99 -1.19
N SER A 675 57.33 -32.95 -0.86
CA SER A 675 56.81 -32.07 0.18
C SER A 675 55.58 -32.64 0.83
N SER A 676 55.41 -32.43 2.13
CA SER A 676 54.20 -32.71 2.90
C SER A 676 53.31 -31.47 3.09
N ALA A 677 53.78 -30.31 2.60
CA ALA A 677 53.10 -29.02 2.74
C ALA A 677 52.87 -28.35 1.39
N THR A 678 52.25 -29.07 0.44
CA THR A 678 51.98 -28.56 -0.90
C THR A 678 50.60 -27.93 -0.98
N ILE A 679 50.49 -26.78 -1.64
CA ILE A 679 49.24 -26.04 -1.88
C ILE A 679 49.21 -25.59 -3.33
N VAL A 680 48.06 -25.65 -3.99
CA VAL A 680 47.80 -25.01 -5.28
C VAL A 680 46.97 -23.75 -5.10
N ARG A 681 47.34 -22.69 -5.85
CA ARG A 681 46.58 -21.45 -5.95
C ARG A 681 46.15 -21.25 -7.40
N VAL A 682 44.91 -20.86 -7.58
CA VAL A 682 44.37 -20.41 -8.86
C VAL A 682 43.91 -18.96 -8.65
N THR A 683 44.46 -18.05 -9.44
CA THR A 683 44.35 -16.59 -9.28
C THR A 683 43.73 -16.00 -10.55
N ASP A 684 42.84 -15.03 -10.45
CA ASP A 684 42.38 -14.26 -11.61
C ASP A 684 43.59 -13.52 -12.24
N SER A 685 43.80 -13.73 -13.53
CA SER A 685 44.92 -13.12 -14.26
C SER A 685 44.80 -11.59 -14.35
N ALA A 686 43.57 -11.03 -14.25
CA ALA A 686 43.31 -9.59 -14.30
C ALA A 686 43.38 -8.92 -12.92
N ASP A 687 42.97 -9.64 -11.85
CA ASP A 687 42.99 -9.13 -10.48
C ASP A 687 43.56 -10.19 -9.52
N THR A 688 44.83 -10.03 -9.18
CA THR A 688 45.55 -10.99 -8.32
C THR A 688 45.07 -11.04 -6.87
N SER A 689 44.20 -10.13 -6.45
CA SER A 689 43.53 -10.19 -5.13
C SER A 689 42.39 -11.26 -5.11
N ILE A 690 41.94 -11.68 -6.28
CA ILE A 690 40.88 -12.72 -6.44
C ILE A 690 41.55 -14.06 -6.70
N PHE A 691 41.61 -14.91 -5.70
CA PHE A 691 42.18 -16.25 -5.83
C PHE A 691 41.51 -17.26 -4.93
N GLY A 692 41.61 -18.53 -5.31
CA GLY A 692 41.32 -19.70 -4.49
C GLY A 692 42.56 -20.53 -4.21
N GLN A 693 42.57 -21.23 -3.09
CA GLN A 693 43.65 -22.16 -2.71
C GLN A 693 43.11 -23.55 -2.42
N SER A 694 43.87 -24.57 -2.76
CA SER A 694 43.57 -25.94 -2.35
C SER A 694 43.82 -26.16 -0.86
N GLY A 695 43.25 -27.19 -0.30
CA GLY A 695 43.77 -27.74 0.95
C GLY A 695 45.21 -28.24 0.82
N MET A 696 45.90 -28.43 1.96
CA MET A 696 47.28 -28.91 1.97
C MET A 696 47.32 -30.42 1.59
N PHE A 697 48.23 -30.76 0.66
CA PHE A 697 48.44 -32.12 0.18
C PHE A 697 49.94 -32.46 0.12
N SER A 698 50.30 -33.71 -0.26
CA SER A 698 51.71 -34.13 -0.30
C SER A 698 52.17 -34.60 -1.68
N ILE A 699 53.45 -34.39 -2.00
CA ILE A 699 54.13 -34.95 -3.15
C ILE A 699 55.19 -35.93 -2.63
N LYS A 700 55.06 -37.21 -3.01
CA LYS A 700 55.95 -38.32 -2.58
C LYS A 700 56.98 -38.70 -3.61
#